data_87cf88551ffd8637fb9212589431bdba
#
_entry.id   87cf88551ffd8637fb9212589431bdba
#
_cell.length_a   1.000
_cell.length_b   1.000
_cell.length_c   1.000
_cell.angle_alpha   90.00
_cell.angle_beta   90.00
_cell.angle_gamma   90.00
#
_symmetry.space_group_name_H-M   'P 1'
#
loop_
_entity.id
_entity.type
_entity.pdbx_description
1 polymer ?
#
loop_
_entity_poly.entity_id
_entity_poly.type
_entity_poly.pdbx_seq_one_letter_code
_entity_poly.pdbx_strand_id
1 'polypeptide(L)'
;VQRGDIRSARTELTGAFQMAPTPDGMDARIDGALSANRLAMAGPDPLAGLRASTAGSPVAPLAIRFADAVRAASRDNRAQARFSMAQKGSTGSATITAADFTSRSGARAGLGQGSSVKLDWPKAGGGLGWALNGSVTTDGGGLPRAALRLAQRPGGGLAGQLFVDPYTARGARLALEPVRFSAGAGGMTRFTTAIRLDGPLDGGAVRGLALPVAGQVAANGTLTVNPRCAPLTLDSLKFGSFALGTTRMALCPDSGNALLAYGPQGLTGGAAIEALRLKGTLGGSAMTLSADAARGSLATRTFDLRNALLLLGDPAAPVRLNATMLAGKMDAKGLSGTMAGTRGRIGTIPLLVGDAAGKWSYAASTLRVDGALTLTDAAAPNRFEPLVSRDFALTLRNSQITAKGSLLEPKTGALVARTDIVHQLGSGKGQADLDVPGVAFTSALQPEMLTRLALGVVANARGTVAGKGQIRWADDTVTSDGTFHTDNMDLAAAFGPVTGLSGELRFTDLIGLVSAPSQIARIKTVNPGVEVTDGVVRYQLLANQQVRVESGEWPFAGGQLSLLPTTMDFSADKPRNMAFRVVGLDAGAFIQTLDLDNISATGTYDGLLPMVFDEKGGRIVGGVLVARQIGRAPLVLANTESLSITCDPALQSGTLAYVGPVSNEQLGVFGKMAFDALKHLQYK
;
A
#
# COMPACT_ATOMS: atom_id res chain seq x y z
N VAL A 1 -1.45 -35.37 -56.75
CA VAL A 1 -1.08 -36.38 -55.75
C VAL A 1 -1.44 -35.82 -54.38
N GLN A 2 -2.12 -36.58 -53.56
CA GLN A 2 -2.43 -36.29 -52.17
C GLN A 2 -1.95 -37.45 -51.30
N ARG A 3 -1.24 -37.14 -50.24
CA ARG A 3 -0.83 -38.09 -49.19
C ARG A 3 -0.94 -37.43 -47.84
N GLY A 4 -1.89 -37.89 -47.07
CA GLY A 4 -2.23 -37.21 -45.82
C GLY A 4 -2.64 -35.74 -46.07
N ASP A 5 -2.03 -34.81 -45.33
CA ASP A 5 -2.30 -33.36 -45.41
C ASP A 5 -1.50 -32.64 -46.52
N ILE A 6 -0.72 -33.39 -47.34
CA ILE A 6 0.09 -32.81 -48.42
C ILE A 6 -0.60 -33.02 -49.76
N ARG A 7 -0.78 -31.94 -50.53
CA ARG A 7 -1.38 -31.95 -51.87
C ARG A 7 -0.39 -31.31 -52.87
N SER A 8 -0.26 -31.91 -54.04
CA SER A 8 0.50 -31.34 -55.16
C SER A 8 -0.32 -31.39 -56.42
N ALA A 9 -0.30 -30.31 -57.22
CA ALA A 9 -0.97 -30.27 -58.51
C ALA A 9 -0.17 -30.99 -59.60
N ARG A 10 1.16 -30.95 -59.52
CA ARG A 10 2.06 -31.62 -60.45
C ARG A 10 3.29 -32.11 -59.70
N THR A 11 3.56 -33.40 -59.83
CA THR A 11 4.80 -34.02 -59.36
C THR A 11 5.45 -34.70 -60.53
N GLU A 12 6.74 -34.44 -60.75
CA GLU A 12 7.52 -34.93 -61.86
C GLU A 12 8.79 -35.57 -61.28
N LEU A 13 9.06 -36.77 -61.70
CA LEU A 13 10.27 -37.55 -61.42
C LEU A 13 11.01 -37.79 -62.68
N THR A 14 12.27 -37.34 -62.77
CA THR A 14 13.14 -37.54 -63.88
C THR A 14 14.42 -38.19 -63.38
N GLY A 15 14.98 -39.13 -64.15
CA GLY A 15 16.26 -39.78 -63.82
C GLY A 15 16.59 -41.06 -64.56
N ALA A 16 17.76 -41.58 -64.27
CA ALA A 16 18.18 -42.86 -64.71
C ALA A 16 17.78 -43.96 -63.74
N PHE A 17 17.35 -45.08 -64.24
CA PHE A 17 16.83 -46.18 -63.51
C PHE A 17 17.40 -47.49 -64.00
N GLN A 18 17.96 -48.31 -63.14
CA GLN A 18 18.50 -49.63 -63.40
C GLN A 18 17.81 -50.62 -62.43
N MET A 19 17.36 -51.75 -62.93
CA MET A 19 16.80 -52.84 -62.16
C MET A 19 17.39 -54.18 -62.62
N ALA A 20 17.65 -55.04 -61.67
CA ALA A 20 18.11 -56.40 -61.89
C ALA A 20 17.39 -57.33 -60.89
N PRO A 21 16.77 -58.40 -61.37
CA PRO A 21 16.19 -59.42 -60.48
C PRO A 21 17.31 -60.18 -59.78
N THR A 22 17.15 -60.48 -58.51
CA THR A 22 18.06 -61.27 -57.68
C THR A 22 17.31 -62.36 -56.94
N PRO A 23 17.99 -63.46 -56.51
CA PRO A 23 17.32 -64.49 -55.74
C PRO A 23 16.57 -63.99 -54.45
N ASP A 24 17.04 -62.95 -53.90
CA ASP A 24 16.52 -62.35 -52.67
C ASP A 24 15.53 -61.20 -52.93
N GLY A 25 15.06 -60.98 -54.16
CA GLY A 25 14.16 -59.90 -54.57
C GLY A 25 14.68 -59.12 -55.77
N MET A 26 14.53 -57.79 -55.74
CA MET A 26 14.94 -56.92 -56.83
C MET A 26 15.98 -55.92 -56.37
N ASP A 27 17.07 -55.80 -57.03
CA ASP A 27 18.04 -54.73 -56.90
C ASP A 27 17.63 -53.59 -57.84
N ALA A 28 17.52 -52.40 -57.31
CA ALA A 28 17.19 -51.20 -58.07
C ALA A 28 18.11 -50.04 -57.69
N ARG A 29 18.53 -49.28 -58.71
CA ARG A 29 19.25 -48.01 -58.51
C ARG A 29 18.54 -46.93 -59.29
N ILE A 30 18.30 -45.81 -58.65
CA ILE A 30 17.63 -44.63 -59.20
C ILE A 30 18.47 -43.42 -58.90
N ASP A 31 18.98 -42.73 -59.91
CA ASP A 31 19.61 -41.43 -59.77
C ASP A 31 18.71 -40.41 -60.47
N GLY A 32 18.14 -39.49 -59.70
CA GLY A 32 17.07 -38.65 -60.24
C GLY A 32 16.85 -37.31 -59.55
N ALA A 33 15.91 -36.60 -60.11
CA ALA A 33 15.43 -35.38 -59.60
C ALA A 33 13.89 -35.41 -59.42
N LEU A 34 13.43 -35.00 -58.33
CA LEU A 34 12.01 -34.85 -58.01
C LEU A 34 11.64 -33.36 -58.04
N SER A 35 10.57 -33.00 -58.75
CA SER A 35 9.99 -31.67 -58.67
C SER A 35 8.52 -31.79 -58.34
N ALA A 36 8.05 -30.95 -57.42
CA ALA A 36 6.66 -30.83 -57.03
C ALA A 36 6.21 -29.35 -57.10
N ASN A 37 5.13 -29.10 -57.84
CA ASN A 37 4.59 -27.76 -58.04
C ASN A 37 3.21 -27.66 -57.39
N ARG A 38 2.86 -26.43 -56.91
CA ARG A 38 1.61 -26.13 -56.16
C ARG A 38 1.46 -27.06 -54.97
N LEU A 39 2.55 -27.27 -54.25
CA LEU A 39 2.53 -28.03 -53.00
C LEU A 39 1.82 -27.23 -51.94
N ALA A 40 0.83 -27.81 -51.30
CA ALA A 40 0.10 -27.18 -50.19
C ALA A 40 -0.05 -28.17 -49.03
N MET A 41 0.10 -27.72 -47.84
CA MET A 41 -0.24 -28.45 -46.63
C MET A 41 -1.68 -28.09 -46.22
N ALA A 42 -2.56 -29.10 -46.21
CA ALA A 42 -3.97 -28.98 -45.84
C ALA A 42 -4.14 -29.52 -44.41
N GLY A 43 -4.07 -28.68 -43.43
CA GLY A 43 -4.24 -29.08 -42.03
C GLY A 43 -4.57 -27.88 -41.14
N PRO A 44 -4.96 -28.11 -39.88
CA PRO A 44 -5.15 -27.02 -38.92
C PRO A 44 -3.83 -26.24 -38.77
N ASP A 45 -3.96 -24.97 -38.39
CA ASP A 45 -2.79 -24.10 -38.14
C ASP A 45 -1.94 -24.67 -36.99
N PRO A 46 -0.73 -25.23 -37.26
CA PRO A 46 0.07 -25.87 -36.21
C PRO A 46 0.58 -24.86 -35.16
N LEU A 47 0.49 -23.55 -35.46
CA LEU A 47 0.96 -22.45 -34.61
C LEU A 47 -0.18 -21.61 -34.02
N ALA A 48 -1.43 -22.06 -34.14
CA ALA A 48 -2.57 -21.34 -33.54
C ALA A 48 -2.40 -21.16 -32.03
N GLY A 49 -1.92 -22.18 -31.31
CA GLY A 49 -1.63 -22.12 -29.86
C GLY A 49 -0.52 -21.14 -29.52
N LEU A 50 0.47 -20.93 -30.41
CA LEU A 50 1.56 -20.00 -30.16
C LEU A 50 1.07 -18.54 -30.06
N ARG A 51 0.10 -18.15 -30.88
CA ARG A 51 -0.49 -16.80 -30.84
C ARG A 51 -1.24 -16.57 -29.53
N ALA A 52 -2.03 -17.52 -29.09
CA ALA A 52 -2.81 -17.42 -27.85
C ALA A 52 -1.90 -17.42 -26.61
N SER A 53 -0.89 -18.29 -26.57
CA SER A 53 0.01 -18.39 -25.41
C SER A 53 0.95 -17.19 -25.23
N THR A 54 1.22 -16.44 -26.31
CA THR A 54 2.11 -15.27 -26.26
C THR A 54 1.36 -13.94 -26.17
N ALA A 55 0.03 -13.92 -26.22
CA ALA A 55 -0.78 -12.70 -26.18
C ALA A 55 -0.44 -11.84 -24.96
N GLY A 56 -0.25 -10.53 -25.18
CA GLY A 56 0.14 -9.57 -24.14
C GLY A 56 1.60 -9.63 -23.69
N SER A 57 2.40 -10.56 -24.24
CA SER A 57 3.83 -10.67 -23.92
C SER A 57 4.70 -9.87 -24.91
N PRO A 58 5.96 -9.52 -24.55
CA PRO A 58 6.85 -8.79 -25.44
C PRO A 58 7.22 -9.57 -26.70
N VAL A 59 7.02 -10.89 -26.72
CA VAL A 59 7.27 -11.74 -27.88
C VAL A 59 6.05 -11.90 -28.79
N ALA A 60 4.87 -11.43 -28.42
CA ALA A 60 3.64 -11.58 -29.19
C ALA A 60 3.76 -11.11 -30.66
N PRO A 61 4.34 -9.93 -31.00
CA PRO A 61 4.50 -9.50 -32.37
C PRO A 61 5.36 -10.45 -33.22
N LEU A 62 6.38 -11.04 -32.61
CA LEU A 62 7.27 -12.01 -33.27
C LEU A 62 6.55 -13.33 -33.52
N ALA A 63 5.81 -13.82 -32.53
CA ALA A 63 5.01 -15.04 -32.62
C ALA A 63 3.94 -14.94 -33.72
N ILE A 64 3.24 -13.80 -33.80
CA ILE A 64 2.23 -13.51 -34.82
C ILE A 64 2.91 -13.51 -36.22
N ARG A 65 3.99 -12.73 -36.38
CA ARG A 65 4.72 -12.67 -37.65
C ARG A 65 5.23 -14.05 -38.10
N PHE A 66 5.79 -14.83 -37.18
CA PHE A 66 6.29 -16.17 -37.46
C PHE A 66 5.15 -17.13 -37.87
N ALA A 67 4.05 -17.14 -37.12
CA ALA A 67 2.90 -17.98 -37.45
C ALA A 67 2.26 -17.61 -38.81
N ASP A 68 2.16 -16.31 -39.11
CA ASP A 68 1.68 -15.85 -40.42
C ASP A 68 2.62 -16.25 -41.56
N ALA A 69 3.94 -16.12 -41.36
CA ALA A 69 4.94 -16.52 -42.34
C ALA A 69 4.91 -18.04 -42.62
N VAL A 70 4.80 -18.87 -41.56
CA VAL A 70 4.67 -20.33 -41.72
C VAL A 70 3.37 -20.68 -42.45
N ARG A 71 2.24 -20.06 -42.07
CA ARG A 71 0.96 -20.27 -42.77
C ARG A 71 1.02 -19.84 -44.25
N ALA A 72 1.66 -18.72 -44.56
CA ALA A 72 1.85 -18.27 -45.93
C ALA A 72 2.78 -19.19 -46.71
N ALA A 73 3.86 -19.67 -46.06
CA ALA A 73 4.82 -20.60 -46.63
C ALA A 73 4.25 -22.02 -46.85
N SER A 74 3.15 -22.39 -46.19
CA SER A 74 2.50 -23.70 -46.40
C SER A 74 1.58 -23.77 -47.63
N ARG A 75 1.43 -22.68 -48.38
CA ARG A 75 0.50 -22.59 -49.54
C ARG A 75 1.27 -22.32 -50.81
N ASP A 76 0.91 -23.04 -51.88
CA ASP A 76 1.40 -22.82 -53.26
C ASP A 76 2.94 -22.77 -53.35
N ASN A 77 3.53 -23.93 -53.14
CA ASN A 77 4.98 -24.11 -53.07
C ASN A 77 5.53 -24.89 -54.25
N ARG A 78 6.80 -24.65 -54.54
CA ARG A 78 7.62 -25.50 -55.40
C ARG A 78 8.69 -26.14 -54.54
N ALA A 79 8.83 -27.46 -54.66
CA ALA A 79 9.92 -28.21 -54.06
C ALA A 79 10.69 -28.94 -55.17
N GLN A 80 12.00 -28.93 -55.07
CA GLN A 80 12.90 -29.68 -55.98
C GLN A 80 13.91 -30.42 -55.10
N ALA A 81 14.24 -31.67 -55.50
CA ALA A 81 15.27 -32.47 -54.83
C ALA A 81 16.03 -33.33 -55.84
N ARG A 82 17.32 -33.47 -55.60
CA ARG A 82 18.13 -34.45 -56.28
C ARG A 82 18.46 -35.58 -55.31
N PHE A 83 18.30 -36.78 -55.76
CA PHE A 83 18.52 -37.96 -54.93
C PHE A 83 19.15 -39.11 -55.70
N SER A 84 19.85 -39.96 -54.98
CA SER A 84 20.22 -41.29 -55.43
C SER A 84 19.59 -42.31 -54.49
N MET A 85 19.00 -43.37 -55.03
CA MET A 85 18.36 -44.43 -54.24
C MET A 85 18.96 -45.76 -54.69
N ALA A 86 19.27 -46.59 -53.75
CA ALA A 86 19.69 -47.97 -53.97
C ALA A 86 18.82 -48.91 -53.14
N GLN A 87 18.19 -49.88 -53.76
CA GLN A 87 17.43 -50.97 -53.18
C GLN A 87 18.18 -52.28 -53.41
N LYS A 88 18.38 -53.09 -52.37
CA LYS A 88 18.93 -54.46 -52.45
C LYS A 88 18.00 -55.41 -51.72
N GLY A 89 17.24 -56.19 -52.44
CA GLY A 89 16.18 -57.02 -51.87
C GLY A 89 15.20 -56.19 -51.07
N SER A 90 15.08 -56.49 -49.77
CA SER A 90 14.18 -55.77 -48.86
C SER A 90 14.79 -54.56 -48.13
N THR A 91 16.12 -54.33 -48.30
CA THR A 91 16.81 -53.16 -47.66
C THR A 91 17.14 -52.12 -48.73
N GLY A 92 17.17 -50.90 -48.38
CA GLY A 92 17.54 -49.83 -49.28
C GLY A 92 18.00 -48.57 -48.58
N SER A 93 18.59 -47.69 -49.39
CA SER A 93 18.99 -46.36 -48.95
C SER A 93 18.67 -45.33 -50.02
N ALA A 94 18.33 -44.10 -49.58
CA ALA A 94 18.20 -42.94 -50.42
C ALA A 94 19.08 -41.82 -49.89
N THR A 95 19.80 -41.14 -50.75
CA THR A 95 20.63 -39.99 -50.42
C THR A 95 20.13 -38.79 -51.21
N ILE A 96 19.65 -37.75 -50.51
CA ILE A 96 19.26 -36.48 -51.10
C ILE A 96 20.46 -35.54 -51.00
N THR A 97 20.97 -35.07 -52.13
CA THR A 97 22.18 -34.22 -52.20
C THR A 97 21.90 -32.77 -52.50
N ALA A 98 20.70 -32.46 -52.94
CA ALA A 98 20.19 -31.10 -53.08
C ALA A 98 18.67 -31.10 -52.83
N ALA A 99 18.19 -30.16 -52.13
CA ALA A 99 16.76 -29.92 -51.95
C ALA A 99 16.52 -28.43 -51.79
N ASP A 100 15.57 -27.89 -52.54
CA ASP A 100 15.17 -26.49 -52.51
C ASP A 100 13.66 -26.41 -52.43
N PHE A 101 13.21 -25.57 -51.57
CA PHE A 101 11.81 -25.24 -51.34
C PHE A 101 11.61 -23.75 -51.52
N THR A 102 10.67 -23.35 -52.36
CA THR A 102 10.30 -21.94 -52.56
C THR A 102 8.80 -21.79 -52.50
N SER A 103 8.33 -20.81 -51.73
CA SER A 103 6.91 -20.47 -51.59
C SER A 103 6.56 -19.22 -52.39
N ARG A 104 5.32 -19.13 -52.86
CA ARG A 104 4.76 -17.91 -53.45
C ARG A 104 4.85 -16.71 -52.48
N SER A 105 4.87 -16.96 -51.17
CA SER A 105 5.10 -15.94 -50.14
C SER A 105 6.51 -15.35 -50.16
N GLY A 106 7.43 -15.87 -50.92
CA GLY A 106 8.86 -15.52 -50.92
C GLY A 106 9.68 -16.29 -49.89
N ALA A 107 9.06 -17.20 -49.11
CA ALA A 107 9.79 -18.08 -48.19
C ALA A 107 10.65 -19.10 -48.98
N ARG A 108 11.87 -19.34 -48.52
CA ARG A 108 12.81 -20.29 -49.09
C ARG A 108 13.38 -21.17 -47.98
N ALA A 109 13.60 -22.43 -48.32
CA ALA A 109 14.36 -23.38 -47.50
C ALA A 109 15.14 -24.33 -48.41
N GLY A 110 16.35 -24.71 -48.02
CA GLY A 110 17.13 -25.59 -48.84
C GLY A 110 18.31 -26.22 -48.12
N LEU A 111 18.83 -27.29 -48.73
CA LEU A 111 20.10 -27.90 -48.33
C LEU A 111 21.26 -27.02 -48.78
N GLY A 112 22.19 -26.73 -47.87
CA GLY A 112 23.42 -26.02 -48.22
C GLY A 112 24.33 -26.87 -49.11
N GLN A 113 25.22 -26.20 -49.82
CA GLN A 113 26.17 -26.86 -50.70
C GLN A 113 27.01 -27.91 -49.94
N GLY A 114 27.18 -29.11 -50.50
CA GLY A 114 27.91 -30.22 -49.87
C GLY A 114 27.14 -30.95 -48.75
N SER A 115 25.84 -30.62 -48.53
CA SER A 115 24.99 -31.29 -47.56
C SER A 115 24.33 -32.53 -48.18
N SER A 116 23.99 -33.50 -47.32
CA SER A 116 23.25 -34.70 -47.74
C SER A 116 22.28 -35.16 -46.61
N VAL A 117 21.12 -35.65 -47.04
CA VAL A 117 20.17 -36.38 -46.17
C VAL A 117 20.18 -37.84 -46.62
N LYS A 118 20.58 -38.75 -45.77
CA LYS A 118 20.54 -40.17 -45.99
C LYS A 118 19.33 -40.78 -45.29
N LEU A 119 18.59 -41.59 -45.99
CA LEU A 119 17.47 -42.39 -45.51
C LEU A 119 17.83 -43.86 -45.69
N ASP A 120 17.70 -44.67 -44.66
CA ASP A 120 17.97 -46.10 -44.71
C ASP A 120 16.71 -46.84 -44.20
N TRP A 121 16.25 -47.84 -44.97
CA TRP A 121 15.16 -48.73 -44.55
C TRP A 121 15.69 -50.16 -44.53
N PRO A 122 15.62 -50.80 -43.34
CA PRO A 122 16.07 -52.18 -43.15
C PRO A 122 15.06 -53.20 -43.66
N LYS A 123 15.40 -54.50 -43.57
CA LYS A 123 14.50 -55.63 -43.80
C LYS A 123 13.22 -55.49 -42.99
N ALA A 124 12.15 -56.06 -43.52
CA ALA A 124 10.77 -55.98 -42.95
C ALA A 124 10.74 -56.01 -41.41
N GLY A 125 10.15 -54.98 -40.78
CA GLY A 125 9.98 -54.84 -39.35
C GLY A 125 10.90 -53.86 -38.63
N GLY A 126 11.91 -53.24 -39.32
CA GLY A 126 12.77 -52.19 -38.81
C GLY A 126 12.24 -50.78 -39.11
N GLY A 127 12.53 -49.81 -38.26
CA GLY A 127 12.18 -48.40 -38.49
C GLY A 127 13.04 -47.74 -39.58
N LEU A 128 12.54 -46.65 -40.18
CA LEU A 128 13.28 -45.81 -41.13
C LEU A 128 14.44 -45.10 -40.40
N GLY A 129 15.67 -45.41 -40.78
CA GLY A 129 16.87 -44.68 -40.37
C GLY A 129 17.02 -43.41 -41.18
N TRP A 130 17.48 -42.32 -40.56
CA TRP A 130 17.84 -41.11 -41.29
C TRP A 130 19.09 -40.44 -40.70
N ALA A 131 19.84 -39.77 -41.54
CA ALA A 131 21.01 -39.00 -41.16
C ALA A 131 21.08 -37.73 -42.01
N LEU A 132 21.35 -36.59 -41.39
CA LEU A 132 21.65 -35.34 -42.10
C LEU A 132 23.06 -34.90 -41.76
N ASN A 133 23.88 -34.73 -42.79
CA ASN A 133 25.20 -34.12 -42.67
C ASN A 133 25.26 -32.86 -43.53
N GLY A 134 25.64 -31.71 -42.92
CA GLY A 134 25.70 -30.44 -43.63
C GLY A 134 24.81 -29.36 -43.01
N SER A 135 24.22 -28.54 -43.86
CA SER A 135 23.39 -27.41 -43.40
C SER A 135 22.04 -27.34 -44.12
N VAL A 136 21.05 -26.84 -43.40
CA VAL A 136 19.74 -26.43 -43.92
C VAL A 136 19.57 -24.94 -43.63
N THR A 137 19.17 -24.18 -44.64
CA THR A 137 18.96 -22.74 -44.52
C THR A 137 17.48 -22.39 -44.74
N THR A 138 17.01 -21.35 -44.08
CA THR A 138 15.69 -20.76 -44.31
C THR A 138 15.81 -19.25 -44.42
N ASP A 139 15.04 -18.63 -45.31
CA ASP A 139 14.90 -17.17 -45.40
C ASP A 139 13.62 -16.75 -46.14
N GLY A 140 13.37 -15.43 -46.17
CA GLY A 140 12.30 -14.84 -46.96
C GLY A 140 10.88 -15.11 -46.47
N GLY A 141 9.88 -14.52 -47.12
CA GLY A 141 8.45 -14.70 -46.79
C GLY A 141 8.04 -14.37 -45.38
N GLY A 142 8.85 -13.59 -44.62
CA GLY A 142 8.61 -13.31 -43.22
C GLY A 142 9.14 -14.35 -42.22
N LEU A 143 9.73 -15.43 -42.69
CA LEU A 143 10.45 -16.40 -41.86
C LEU A 143 11.75 -15.79 -41.32
N PRO A 144 12.26 -16.23 -40.16
CA PRO A 144 13.59 -15.86 -39.70
C PRO A 144 14.64 -16.41 -40.65
N ARG A 145 15.67 -15.61 -40.95
CA ARG A 145 16.85 -16.10 -41.63
C ARG A 145 17.61 -16.98 -40.66
N ALA A 146 17.73 -18.26 -41.00
CA ALA A 146 18.37 -19.25 -40.13
C ALA A 146 19.20 -20.25 -40.93
N ALA A 147 20.24 -20.77 -40.29
CA ALA A 147 21.09 -21.83 -40.81
C ALA A 147 21.29 -22.90 -39.73
N LEU A 148 20.78 -24.09 -40.00
CA LEU A 148 20.93 -25.26 -39.16
C LEU A 148 22.10 -26.08 -39.69
N ARG A 149 23.16 -26.30 -38.90
CA ARG A 149 24.27 -27.19 -39.19
C ARG A 149 24.16 -28.45 -38.36
N LEU A 150 24.21 -29.60 -38.98
CA LEU A 150 24.07 -30.89 -38.32
C LEU A 150 25.25 -31.81 -38.71
N ALA A 151 25.69 -32.60 -37.74
CA ALA A 151 26.64 -33.66 -37.95
C ALA A 151 26.22 -34.88 -37.14
N GLN A 152 26.25 -36.04 -37.77
CA GLN A 152 26.03 -37.31 -37.08
C GLN A 152 27.31 -37.70 -36.31
N ARG A 153 27.14 -38.13 -35.07
CA ARG A 153 28.24 -38.60 -34.20
C ARG A 153 28.46 -40.09 -34.37
N PRO A 154 29.69 -40.59 -34.19
CA PRO A 154 29.92 -42.02 -34.02
C PRO A 154 29.01 -42.57 -32.90
N GLY A 155 28.31 -43.69 -33.15
CA GLY A 155 27.34 -44.25 -32.19
C GLY A 155 25.89 -43.76 -32.35
N GLY A 156 25.54 -43.05 -33.42
CA GLY A 156 24.16 -42.74 -33.81
C GLY A 156 23.56 -41.47 -33.20
N GLY A 157 24.34 -40.68 -32.47
CA GLY A 157 23.87 -39.40 -31.95
C GLY A 157 23.98 -38.25 -32.96
N LEU A 158 23.12 -37.24 -32.86
CA LEU A 158 23.17 -36.00 -33.64
C LEU A 158 23.68 -34.84 -32.78
N ALA A 159 24.55 -34.01 -33.40
CA ALA A 159 24.91 -32.73 -32.78
C ALA A 159 24.81 -31.62 -33.84
N GLY A 160 24.48 -30.43 -33.42
CA GLY A 160 24.34 -29.33 -34.36
C GLY A 160 24.33 -27.95 -33.70
N GLN A 161 24.29 -26.97 -34.60
CA GLN A 161 24.17 -25.56 -34.25
C GLN A 161 23.12 -24.94 -35.16
N LEU A 162 22.19 -24.18 -34.53
CA LEU A 162 21.23 -23.35 -35.24
C LEU A 162 21.63 -21.88 -35.06
N PHE A 163 21.91 -21.21 -36.16
CA PHE A 163 22.14 -19.78 -36.24
C PHE A 163 20.85 -19.12 -36.69
N VAL A 164 20.40 -18.08 -35.98
CA VAL A 164 19.21 -17.31 -36.32
C VAL A 164 19.59 -15.85 -36.32
N ASP A 165 19.42 -15.17 -37.43
CA ASP A 165 19.61 -13.72 -37.50
C ASP A 165 18.56 -13.03 -36.62
N PRO A 166 18.86 -11.84 -36.05
CA PRO A 166 17.90 -11.12 -35.20
C PRO A 166 16.53 -10.96 -35.87
N TYR A 167 15.51 -11.55 -35.28
CA TYR A 167 14.13 -11.53 -35.79
C TYR A 167 13.33 -10.37 -35.21
N THR A 168 12.72 -9.58 -36.09
CA THR A 168 12.05 -8.33 -35.68
C THR A 168 10.60 -8.29 -36.16
N ALA A 169 9.70 -7.74 -35.37
CA ALA A 169 8.31 -7.47 -35.74
C ALA A 169 7.68 -6.39 -34.85
N ARG A 170 7.08 -5.35 -35.44
CA ARG A 170 6.29 -4.33 -34.74
C ARG A 170 6.93 -3.85 -33.42
N GLY A 171 8.21 -3.48 -33.45
CA GLY A 171 8.91 -2.98 -32.24
C GLY A 171 9.46 -4.07 -31.33
N ALA A 172 9.20 -5.36 -31.60
CA ALA A 172 9.85 -6.47 -30.93
C ALA A 172 11.09 -6.94 -31.71
N ARG A 173 12.13 -7.37 -31.00
CA ARG A 173 13.37 -7.94 -31.53
C ARG A 173 13.82 -9.08 -30.65
N LEU A 174 14.03 -10.24 -31.24
CA LEU A 174 14.64 -11.40 -30.61
C LEU A 174 15.98 -11.70 -31.30
N ALA A 175 17.04 -11.75 -30.53
CA ALA A 175 18.34 -12.22 -30.96
C ALA A 175 18.71 -13.48 -30.14
N LEU A 176 19.24 -14.49 -30.82
CA LEU A 176 19.70 -15.72 -30.21
C LEU A 176 21.21 -15.85 -30.44
N GLU A 177 21.94 -16.23 -29.40
CA GLU A 177 23.27 -16.83 -29.63
C GLU A 177 23.09 -18.16 -30.35
N PRO A 178 24.13 -18.65 -31.05
CA PRO A 178 24.02 -19.94 -31.74
C PRO A 178 23.49 -21.04 -30.82
N VAL A 179 22.31 -21.60 -31.15
CA VAL A 179 21.71 -22.69 -30.40
C VAL A 179 22.52 -23.95 -30.64
N ARG A 180 23.26 -24.40 -29.65
CA ARG A 180 24.01 -25.66 -29.70
C ARG A 180 23.12 -26.76 -29.15
N PHE A 181 23.01 -27.86 -29.86
CA PHE A 181 22.23 -29.01 -29.44
C PHE A 181 22.91 -30.34 -29.68
N SER A 182 22.52 -31.33 -28.92
CA SER A 182 22.94 -32.71 -29.07
C SER A 182 21.80 -33.66 -28.72
N ALA A 183 21.54 -34.61 -29.61
CA ALA A 183 20.61 -35.70 -29.43
C ALA A 183 21.36 -36.99 -29.13
N GLY A 184 20.97 -37.70 -28.07
CA GLY A 184 21.49 -39.03 -27.74
C GLY A 184 20.64 -40.16 -28.33
N ALA A 185 21.14 -41.41 -28.29
CA ALA A 185 20.45 -42.59 -28.80
C ALA A 185 19.07 -42.84 -28.17
N GLY A 186 18.79 -42.29 -26.98
CA GLY A 186 17.49 -42.37 -26.30
C GLY A 186 16.47 -41.31 -26.70
N GLY A 187 16.66 -40.55 -27.78
CA GLY A 187 15.72 -39.54 -28.29
C GLY A 187 15.67 -38.25 -27.51
N MET A 188 16.48 -38.09 -26.47
CA MET A 188 16.57 -36.84 -25.70
C MET A 188 17.50 -35.85 -26.39
N THR A 189 17.02 -34.67 -26.70
CA THR A 189 17.83 -33.58 -27.29
C THR A 189 18.08 -32.51 -26.22
N ARG A 190 19.34 -32.23 -25.90
CA ARG A 190 19.76 -31.12 -25.04
C ARG A 190 20.19 -29.93 -25.87
N PHE A 191 19.89 -28.72 -25.40
CA PHE A 191 20.32 -27.52 -26.12
C PHE A 191 20.74 -26.40 -25.14
N THR A 192 21.58 -25.49 -25.65
CA THR A 192 22.02 -24.29 -24.96
C THR A 192 22.06 -23.11 -25.91
N THR A 193 21.67 -21.94 -25.43
CA THR A 193 21.76 -20.65 -26.12
C THR A 193 21.73 -19.51 -25.13
N ALA A 194 21.79 -18.26 -25.58
CA ALA A 194 21.38 -17.10 -24.83
C ALA A 194 20.40 -16.28 -25.67
N ILE A 195 19.36 -15.75 -25.03
CA ILE A 195 18.37 -14.91 -25.69
C ILE A 195 18.59 -13.46 -25.30
N ARG A 196 18.35 -12.54 -26.26
CA ARG A 196 18.18 -11.10 -26.02
C ARG A 196 16.87 -10.67 -26.63
N LEU A 197 16.05 -10.01 -25.84
CA LEU A 197 14.69 -9.65 -26.20
C LEU A 197 14.42 -8.17 -25.89
N ASP A 198 13.95 -7.47 -26.92
CA ASP A 198 13.27 -6.19 -26.83
C ASP A 198 11.82 -6.40 -27.28
N GLY A 199 10.85 -5.76 -26.64
CA GLY A 199 9.47 -5.89 -27.10
C GLY A 199 8.50 -4.97 -26.40
N PRO A 200 7.35 -4.70 -27.05
CA PRO A 200 6.30 -3.87 -26.46
C PRO A 200 5.60 -4.62 -25.32
N LEU A 201 5.13 -3.85 -24.36
CA LEU A 201 4.20 -4.25 -23.31
C LEU A 201 3.02 -3.29 -23.34
N ASP A 202 1.93 -3.65 -22.68
CA ASP A 202 0.80 -2.73 -22.55
C ASP A 202 1.22 -1.46 -21.78
N GLY A 203 1.10 -0.31 -22.44
CA GLY A 203 1.56 0.97 -21.91
C GLY A 203 3.08 1.12 -21.76
N GLY A 204 3.90 0.27 -22.42
CA GLY A 204 5.36 0.35 -22.29
C GLY A 204 6.15 -0.62 -23.14
N ALA A 205 7.32 -1.03 -22.63
CA ALA A 205 8.23 -1.94 -23.32
C ALA A 205 9.25 -2.56 -22.33
N VAL A 206 9.78 -3.72 -22.68
CA VAL A 206 11.02 -4.29 -22.14
C VAL A 206 12.17 -4.04 -23.12
N ARG A 207 13.34 -3.70 -22.62
CA ARG A 207 14.56 -3.47 -23.38
C ARG A 207 15.74 -4.23 -22.77
N GLY A 208 16.55 -4.83 -23.66
CA GLY A 208 17.80 -5.49 -23.28
C GLY A 208 17.61 -6.67 -22.33
N LEU A 209 16.44 -7.33 -22.32
CA LEU A 209 16.24 -8.54 -21.53
C LEU A 209 17.16 -9.62 -22.07
N ALA A 210 18.07 -10.12 -21.24
CA ALA A 210 19.00 -11.19 -21.61
C ALA A 210 18.92 -12.33 -20.59
N LEU A 211 18.87 -13.55 -21.10
CA LEU A 211 18.76 -14.77 -20.31
C LEU A 211 19.53 -15.91 -21.00
N PRO A 212 20.49 -16.57 -20.33
CA PRO A 212 21.03 -17.84 -20.78
C PRO A 212 19.95 -18.93 -20.73
N VAL A 213 19.87 -19.71 -21.75
CA VAL A 213 18.87 -20.78 -21.91
C VAL A 213 19.57 -22.12 -22.06
N ALA A 214 19.29 -23.03 -21.16
CA ALA A 214 19.71 -24.43 -21.25
C ALA A 214 18.46 -25.30 -21.10
N GLY A 215 18.28 -26.26 -22.01
CA GLY A 215 17.08 -27.07 -21.99
C GLY A 215 17.25 -28.44 -22.62
N GLN A 216 16.16 -29.17 -22.56
CA GLN A 216 16.06 -30.49 -23.19
C GLN A 216 14.65 -30.73 -23.75
N VAL A 217 14.62 -31.48 -24.84
CA VAL A 217 13.38 -32.03 -25.41
C VAL A 217 13.45 -33.55 -25.23
N ALA A 218 12.49 -34.11 -24.53
CA ALA A 218 12.39 -35.55 -24.36
C ALA A 218 11.79 -36.22 -25.61
N ALA A 219 11.92 -37.56 -25.76
CA ALA A 219 11.37 -38.32 -26.88
C ALA A 219 9.86 -38.15 -27.07
N ASN A 220 9.10 -37.90 -25.99
CA ASN A 220 7.67 -37.63 -26.03
C ASN A 220 7.32 -36.18 -26.41
N GLY A 221 8.30 -35.34 -26.78
CA GLY A 221 8.11 -33.95 -27.15
C GLY A 221 8.05 -32.98 -25.95
N THR A 222 8.21 -33.44 -24.72
CA THR A 222 8.23 -32.54 -23.56
C THR A 222 9.49 -31.68 -23.58
N LEU A 223 9.30 -30.35 -23.62
CA LEU A 223 10.35 -29.33 -23.53
C LEU A 223 10.53 -28.92 -22.05
N THR A 224 11.77 -28.87 -21.58
CA THR A 224 12.16 -28.34 -20.28
C THR A 224 13.25 -27.30 -20.48
N VAL A 225 13.09 -26.11 -19.88
CA VAL A 225 14.01 -24.97 -20.04
C VAL A 225 14.47 -24.48 -18.68
N ASN A 226 15.78 -24.30 -18.51
CA ASN A 226 16.45 -23.85 -17.32
C ASN A 226 15.99 -24.60 -16.04
N PRO A 227 16.36 -25.87 -15.90
CA PRO A 227 16.11 -26.66 -14.68
C PRO A 227 17.01 -26.22 -13.51
N ARG A 228 17.86 -25.23 -13.71
CA ARG A 228 18.77 -24.60 -12.73
C ARG A 228 18.60 -23.10 -12.79
N CYS A 229 19.08 -22.40 -11.74
CA CYS A 229 19.09 -20.94 -11.71
C CYS A 229 19.82 -20.36 -12.94
N ALA A 230 19.25 -19.28 -13.48
CA ALA A 230 19.82 -18.55 -14.62
C ALA A 230 19.85 -17.04 -14.33
N PRO A 231 20.95 -16.34 -14.64
CA PRO A 231 21.02 -14.90 -14.46
C PRO A 231 20.16 -14.20 -15.52
N LEU A 232 19.19 -13.42 -15.06
CA LEU A 232 18.42 -12.49 -15.89
C LEU A 232 19.02 -11.10 -15.78
N THR A 233 19.21 -10.43 -16.91
CA THR A 233 19.51 -9.00 -16.96
C THR A 233 18.50 -8.29 -17.86
N LEU A 234 18.20 -7.04 -17.55
CA LEU A 234 17.46 -6.15 -18.43
C LEU A 234 18.00 -4.72 -18.31
N ASP A 235 17.92 -3.94 -19.38
CA ASP A 235 18.35 -2.55 -19.40
C ASP A 235 17.24 -1.64 -18.88
N SER A 236 16.00 -1.90 -19.29
CA SER A 236 14.84 -1.19 -18.78
C SER A 236 13.55 -1.99 -19.00
N LEU A 237 12.60 -1.75 -18.08
CA LEU A 237 11.23 -2.23 -18.18
C LEU A 237 10.29 -1.06 -17.91
N LYS A 238 9.30 -0.85 -18.79
CA LYS A 238 8.21 0.11 -18.56
C LYS A 238 6.87 -0.60 -18.75
N PHE A 239 5.98 -0.41 -17.78
CA PHE A 239 4.61 -0.93 -17.81
C PHE A 239 3.68 0.11 -17.18
N GLY A 240 2.94 0.82 -18.00
CA GLY A 240 2.16 1.98 -17.57
C GLY A 240 3.04 3.05 -16.94
N SER A 241 2.74 3.43 -15.70
CA SER A 241 3.54 4.37 -14.89
C SER A 241 4.62 3.70 -14.02
N PHE A 242 4.74 2.37 -14.07
CA PHE A 242 5.83 1.62 -13.44
C PHE A 242 7.01 1.51 -14.41
N ALA A 243 8.21 1.85 -13.93
CA ALA A 243 9.43 1.68 -14.71
C ALA A 243 10.59 1.20 -13.84
N LEU A 244 11.40 0.29 -14.41
CA LEU A 244 12.66 -0.17 -13.83
C LEU A 244 13.82 0.28 -14.73
N GLY A 245 14.94 0.64 -14.14
CA GLY A 245 16.22 0.77 -14.82
C GLY A 245 16.94 -0.57 -14.98
N THR A 246 18.25 -0.51 -15.24
CA THR A 246 19.10 -1.70 -15.35
C THR A 246 18.95 -2.59 -14.12
N THR A 247 18.55 -3.83 -14.36
CA THR A 247 18.24 -4.80 -13.30
C THR A 247 18.95 -6.10 -13.58
N ARG A 248 19.47 -6.74 -12.52
CA ARG A 248 20.10 -8.06 -12.57
C ARG A 248 19.56 -8.90 -11.44
N MET A 249 19.18 -10.15 -11.74
CA MET A 249 18.67 -11.09 -10.74
C MET A 249 18.92 -12.53 -11.18
N ALA A 250 18.99 -13.44 -10.23
CA ALA A 250 19.01 -14.86 -10.51
C ALA A 250 17.58 -15.40 -10.48
N LEU A 251 17.14 -15.99 -11.57
CA LEU A 251 15.88 -16.73 -11.64
C LEU A 251 16.16 -18.19 -11.34
N CYS A 252 15.65 -18.73 -10.26
CA CYS A 252 15.70 -20.15 -9.93
C CYS A 252 14.35 -20.81 -10.21
N PRO A 253 14.30 -22.07 -10.64
CA PRO A 253 13.06 -22.79 -10.78
C PRO A 253 12.29 -22.82 -9.44
N ASP A 254 11.00 -22.50 -9.47
CA ASP A 254 10.14 -22.72 -8.31
C ASP A 254 9.74 -24.20 -8.27
N SER A 255 9.71 -24.79 -7.06
CA SER A 255 9.25 -26.17 -6.81
C SER A 255 9.97 -27.27 -7.63
N GLY A 256 11.23 -27.05 -8.00
CA GLY A 256 12.15 -28.13 -8.38
C GLY A 256 12.14 -28.61 -9.83
N ASN A 257 11.35 -28.05 -10.75
CA ASN A 257 11.28 -28.61 -12.10
C ASN A 257 12.06 -27.81 -13.15
N ALA A 258 11.61 -26.63 -13.51
CA ALA A 258 12.26 -25.77 -14.49
C ALA A 258 11.64 -24.37 -14.49
N LEU A 259 12.34 -23.36 -15.01
CA LEU A 259 11.76 -22.04 -15.23
C LEU A 259 10.55 -22.11 -16.19
N LEU A 260 10.65 -23.01 -17.20
CA LEU A 260 9.58 -23.24 -18.15
C LEU A 260 9.57 -24.71 -18.58
N ALA A 261 8.39 -25.30 -18.62
CA ALA A 261 8.15 -26.60 -19.24
C ALA A 261 6.92 -26.54 -20.15
N TYR A 262 6.96 -27.27 -21.25
CA TYR A 262 5.86 -27.42 -22.20
C TYR A 262 5.65 -28.89 -22.53
N GLY A 263 4.43 -29.37 -22.41
CA GLY A 263 4.10 -30.76 -22.65
C GLY A 263 2.60 -30.94 -22.90
N PRO A 264 2.07 -32.19 -22.79
CA PRO A 264 0.65 -32.49 -23.00
C PRO A 264 -0.31 -31.64 -22.14
N GLN A 265 0.13 -31.21 -20.99
CA GLN A 265 -0.63 -30.35 -20.07
C GLN A 265 -0.49 -28.83 -20.36
N GLY A 266 0.19 -28.48 -21.47
CA GLY A 266 0.45 -27.11 -21.87
C GLY A 266 1.70 -26.51 -21.22
N LEU A 267 1.73 -25.19 -21.10
CA LEU A 267 2.84 -24.42 -20.56
C LEU A 267 2.76 -24.39 -19.03
N THR A 268 3.83 -24.82 -18.38
CA THR A 268 3.98 -24.81 -16.90
C THR A 268 5.35 -24.23 -16.54
N GLY A 269 5.63 -24.11 -15.26
CA GLY A 269 6.89 -23.57 -14.74
C GLY A 269 6.67 -22.39 -13.82
N GLY A 270 7.77 -21.88 -13.31
CA GLY A 270 7.78 -20.75 -12.39
C GLY A 270 9.19 -20.35 -12.01
N ALA A 271 9.31 -19.19 -11.41
CA ALA A 271 10.57 -18.65 -10.96
C ALA A 271 10.52 -18.26 -9.49
N ALA A 272 11.59 -18.58 -8.77
CA ALA A 272 11.90 -18.07 -7.44
C ALA A 272 13.11 -17.13 -7.53
N ILE A 273 13.04 -16.01 -6.79
CA ILE A 273 14.12 -15.03 -6.66
C ILE A 273 14.36 -14.83 -5.18
N GLU A 274 15.55 -15.14 -4.72
CA GLU A 274 15.99 -14.82 -3.37
C GLU A 274 16.56 -13.39 -3.33
N ALA A 275 16.28 -12.67 -2.25
CA ALA A 275 16.75 -11.31 -2.01
C ALA A 275 16.45 -10.36 -3.20
N LEU A 276 15.18 -10.31 -3.63
CA LEU A 276 14.73 -9.42 -4.71
C LEU A 276 15.08 -7.96 -4.39
N ARG A 277 15.64 -7.25 -5.38
CA ARG A 277 15.92 -5.80 -5.29
C ARG A 277 15.64 -5.13 -6.62
N LEU A 278 14.64 -4.25 -6.63
CA LEU A 278 14.23 -3.48 -7.80
C LEU A 278 14.36 -1.99 -7.50
N LYS A 279 14.92 -1.24 -8.45
CA LYS A 279 15.00 0.21 -8.41
C LYS A 279 14.36 0.80 -9.67
N GLY A 280 13.57 1.84 -9.50
CA GLY A 280 12.86 2.43 -10.61
C GLY A 280 11.94 3.57 -10.20
N THR A 281 10.81 3.68 -10.86
CA THR A 281 9.78 4.69 -10.57
C THR A 281 8.40 4.07 -10.59
N LEU A 282 7.49 4.60 -9.78
CA LEU A 282 6.07 4.31 -9.78
C LEU A 282 5.28 5.62 -9.73
N GLY A 283 4.38 5.81 -10.69
CA GLY A 283 3.62 7.05 -10.80
C GLY A 283 4.48 8.30 -11.10
N GLY A 284 5.74 8.11 -11.56
CA GLY A 284 6.72 9.18 -11.77
C GLY A 284 7.65 9.44 -10.58
N SER A 285 7.36 8.87 -9.41
CA SER A 285 8.18 9.02 -8.20
C SER A 285 9.19 7.90 -8.05
N ALA A 286 10.36 8.19 -7.46
CA ALA A 286 11.40 7.20 -7.20
C ALA A 286 10.85 6.04 -6.36
N MET A 287 11.23 4.83 -6.71
CA MET A 287 10.78 3.59 -6.08
C MET A 287 11.95 2.64 -5.85
N THR A 288 11.99 2.04 -4.67
CA THR A 288 12.80 0.86 -4.38
C THR A 288 11.89 -0.21 -3.79
N LEU A 289 11.87 -1.39 -4.39
CA LEU A 289 11.16 -2.57 -3.88
C LEU A 289 12.20 -3.67 -3.58
N SER A 290 12.21 -4.16 -2.37
CA SER A 290 12.99 -5.33 -1.98
C SER A 290 12.09 -6.36 -1.30
N ALA A 291 12.46 -7.63 -1.38
CA ALA A 291 11.79 -8.72 -0.67
C ALA A 291 12.80 -9.82 -0.37
N ASP A 292 12.59 -10.55 0.72
CA ASP A 292 13.47 -11.69 1.07
C ASP A 292 13.33 -12.82 0.05
N ALA A 293 12.11 -13.04 -0.42
CA ALA A 293 11.84 -14.00 -1.48
C ALA A 293 10.69 -13.51 -2.37
N ALA A 294 10.80 -13.78 -3.67
CA ALA A 294 9.74 -13.61 -4.65
C ALA A 294 9.55 -14.92 -5.40
N ARG A 295 8.30 -15.31 -5.62
CA ARG A 295 7.93 -16.49 -6.41
C ARG A 295 6.91 -16.12 -7.43
N GLY A 296 6.95 -16.77 -8.59
CA GLY A 296 6.00 -16.57 -9.66
C GLY A 296 5.68 -17.85 -10.40
N SER A 297 4.42 -18.07 -10.72
CA SER A 297 3.92 -19.22 -11.50
C SER A 297 3.44 -18.76 -12.88
N LEU A 298 3.94 -19.41 -13.91
CA LEU A 298 3.52 -19.16 -15.30
C LEU A 298 2.12 -19.73 -15.58
N ALA A 299 1.80 -20.89 -14.99
CA ALA A 299 0.52 -21.56 -15.21
C ALA A 299 -0.65 -20.75 -14.68
N THR A 300 -0.54 -20.21 -13.46
CA THR A 300 -1.58 -19.43 -12.79
C THR A 300 -1.44 -17.93 -13.01
N ARG A 301 -0.29 -17.48 -13.53
CA ARG A 301 0.09 -16.06 -13.68
C ARG A 301 0.04 -15.30 -12.35
N THR A 302 0.42 -15.98 -11.28
CA THR A 302 0.45 -15.43 -9.93
C THR A 302 1.88 -15.20 -9.47
N PHE A 303 2.04 -14.30 -8.50
CA PHE A 303 3.28 -14.09 -7.78
C PHE A 303 3.04 -13.79 -6.31
N ASP A 304 4.02 -14.07 -5.48
CA ASP A 304 4.07 -13.68 -4.09
C ASP A 304 5.45 -13.12 -3.72
N LEU A 305 5.45 -12.14 -2.81
CA LEU A 305 6.63 -11.55 -2.21
C LEU A 305 6.51 -11.71 -0.70
N ARG A 306 7.61 -12.13 -0.06
CA ARG A 306 7.71 -12.25 1.39
C ARG A 306 8.60 -11.14 1.94
N ASN A 307 8.18 -10.53 3.05
CA ASN A 307 8.86 -9.41 3.70
C ASN A 307 9.23 -8.31 2.70
N ALA A 308 8.21 -7.89 1.93
CA ALA A 308 8.39 -6.87 0.92
C ALA A 308 8.52 -5.49 1.55
N LEU A 309 9.61 -4.77 1.26
CA LEU A 309 9.85 -3.39 1.64
C LEU A 309 9.76 -2.50 0.41
N LEU A 310 8.79 -1.60 0.41
CA LEU A 310 8.61 -0.55 -0.58
C LEU A 310 9.05 0.80 0.00
N LEU A 311 9.96 1.48 -0.70
CA LEU A 311 10.29 2.88 -0.48
C LEU A 311 9.82 3.66 -1.72
N LEU A 312 9.03 4.71 -1.51
CA LEU A 312 8.41 5.46 -2.60
C LEU A 312 8.45 6.96 -2.33
N GLY A 313 8.79 7.75 -3.33
CA GLY A 313 8.81 9.22 -3.27
C GLY A 313 10.21 9.78 -3.01
N ASP A 314 10.29 10.89 -2.28
CA ASP A 314 11.55 11.53 -1.96
C ASP A 314 12.47 10.60 -1.15
N PRO A 315 13.72 10.38 -1.58
CA PRO A 315 14.66 9.55 -0.82
C PRO A 315 14.97 10.05 0.60
N ALA A 316 14.86 11.35 0.86
CA ALA A 316 15.07 11.94 2.18
C ALA A 316 13.90 11.65 3.14
N ALA A 317 12.69 11.60 2.60
CA ALA A 317 11.45 11.36 3.37
C ALA A 317 10.50 10.40 2.64
N PRO A 318 10.89 9.15 2.39
CA PRO A 318 10.10 8.24 1.58
C PRO A 318 8.84 7.76 2.31
N VAL A 319 7.82 7.45 1.54
CA VAL A 319 6.77 6.53 2.00
C VAL A 319 7.40 5.16 2.15
N ARG A 320 7.47 4.66 3.36
CA ARG A 320 8.05 3.36 3.70
C ARG A 320 6.96 2.38 4.11
N LEU A 321 6.80 1.31 3.34
CA LEU A 321 5.84 0.25 3.62
C LEU A 321 6.57 -1.11 3.67
N ASN A 322 6.34 -1.86 4.73
CA ASN A 322 6.85 -3.21 4.90
C ASN A 322 5.68 -4.16 5.03
N ALA A 323 5.50 -5.06 4.07
CA ALA A 323 4.45 -6.08 4.06
C ALA A 323 5.04 -7.46 4.29
N THR A 324 4.50 -8.22 5.25
CA THR A 324 4.90 -9.62 5.47
C THR A 324 4.61 -10.47 4.25
N MET A 325 3.49 -10.19 3.57
CA MET A 325 3.09 -10.86 2.35
C MET A 325 2.45 -9.87 1.38
N LEU A 326 2.92 -9.91 0.14
CA LEU A 326 2.30 -9.24 -1.00
C LEU A 326 2.09 -10.29 -2.09
N ALA A 327 0.85 -10.63 -2.37
CA ALA A 327 0.49 -11.59 -3.42
C ALA A 327 -0.24 -10.89 -4.56
N GLY A 328 -0.09 -11.41 -5.77
CA GLY A 328 -0.75 -10.85 -6.93
C GLY A 328 -0.91 -11.81 -8.09
N LYS A 329 -1.75 -11.42 -9.03
CA LYS A 329 -1.95 -12.08 -10.31
C LYS A 329 -1.98 -11.06 -11.44
N MET A 330 -1.60 -11.51 -12.63
CA MET A 330 -1.68 -10.74 -13.87
C MET A 330 -2.81 -11.28 -14.73
N ASP A 331 -3.68 -10.40 -15.19
CA ASP A 331 -4.73 -10.72 -16.17
C ASP A 331 -4.79 -9.65 -17.28
N ALA A 332 -5.79 -9.74 -18.15
CA ALA A 332 -5.96 -8.78 -19.26
C ALA A 332 -6.29 -7.35 -18.78
N LYS A 333 -6.70 -7.16 -17.53
CA LYS A 333 -7.03 -5.84 -16.95
C LYS A 333 -5.86 -5.19 -16.24
N GLY A 334 -4.79 -5.95 -15.94
CA GLY A 334 -3.60 -5.47 -15.24
C GLY A 334 -3.16 -6.41 -14.13
N LEU A 335 -2.62 -5.84 -13.06
CA LEU A 335 -2.20 -6.56 -11.86
C LEU A 335 -3.21 -6.38 -10.75
N SER A 336 -3.48 -7.41 -9.98
CA SER A 336 -4.32 -7.33 -8.78
C SER A 336 -3.90 -8.36 -7.75
N GLY A 337 -4.20 -8.10 -6.48
CA GLY A 337 -3.79 -9.03 -5.44
C GLY A 337 -4.19 -8.61 -4.04
N THR A 338 -3.48 -9.15 -3.05
CA THR A 338 -3.68 -8.89 -1.62
C THR A 338 -2.38 -8.53 -0.95
N MET A 339 -2.46 -7.80 0.14
CA MET A 339 -1.36 -7.53 1.06
C MET A 339 -1.79 -7.84 2.49
N ALA A 340 -0.83 -8.25 3.32
CA ALA A 340 -1.08 -8.57 4.72
C ALA A 340 0.13 -8.21 5.60
N GLY A 341 -0.13 -7.91 6.88
CA GLY A 341 0.88 -7.55 7.86
C GLY A 341 1.70 -6.35 7.44
N THR A 342 1.05 -5.36 6.80
CA THR A 342 1.75 -4.18 6.29
C THR A 342 1.87 -3.14 7.39
N ARG A 343 3.10 -2.66 7.58
CA ARG A 343 3.45 -1.58 8.51
C ARG A 343 4.20 -0.50 7.76
N GLY A 344 4.03 0.76 8.17
CA GLY A 344 4.71 1.81 7.45
C GLY A 344 4.61 3.19 8.05
N ARG A 345 5.28 4.10 7.35
CA ARG A 345 5.31 5.52 7.65
C ARG A 345 5.26 6.31 6.34
N ILE A 346 4.60 7.42 6.36
CA ILE A 346 4.47 8.32 5.20
C ILE A 346 5.36 9.54 5.46
N GLY A 347 6.51 9.59 4.80
CA GLY A 347 7.44 10.71 4.91
C GLY A 347 7.80 11.07 6.36
N THR A 348 7.76 12.35 6.67
CA THR A 348 8.02 12.91 8.02
C THR A 348 6.78 13.01 8.89
N ILE A 349 5.60 12.61 8.39
CA ILE A 349 4.35 12.68 9.15
C ILE A 349 4.50 11.85 10.43
N PRO A 350 4.15 12.40 11.60
CA PRO A 350 4.31 11.70 12.88
C PRO A 350 3.22 10.66 13.13
N LEU A 351 2.90 9.87 12.08
CA LEU A 351 1.89 8.80 12.10
C LEU A 351 2.51 7.49 11.61
N LEU A 352 2.13 6.40 12.25
CA LEU A 352 2.52 5.04 11.89
C LEU A 352 1.29 4.26 11.43
N VAL A 353 1.44 3.59 10.30
CA VAL A 353 0.46 2.60 9.81
C VAL A 353 0.87 1.24 10.34
N GLY A 354 -0.03 0.54 10.99
CA GLY A 354 0.17 -0.83 11.51
C GLY A 354 -0.89 -1.79 10.98
N ASP A 355 -0.51 -3.07 10.92
CA ASP A 355 -1.36 -4.23 10.63
C ASP A 355 -2.30 -4.04 9.44
N ALA A 356 -1.83 -3.27 8.42
CA ALA A 356 -2.64 -3.03 7.25
C ALA A 356 -2.74 -4.31 6.40
N ALA A 357 -3.98 -4.61 6.01
CA ALA A 357 -4.32 -5.74 5.17
C ALA A 357 -5.44 -5.36 4.20
N GLY A 358 -5.39 -5.89 2.98
CA GLY A 358 -6.40 -5.55 2.00
C GLY A 358 -6.11 -6.04 0.60
N LYS A 359 -6.84 -5.49 -0.35
CA LYS A 359 -6.73 -5.77 -1.78
C LYS A 359 -6.02 -4.60 -2.47
N TRP A 360 -5.28 -4.92 -3.50
CA TRP A 360 -4.68 -3.91 -4.36
C TRP A 360 -4.88 -4.23 -5.83
N SER A 361 -4.89 -3.21 -6.66
CA SER A 361 -4.94 -3.35 -8.12
C SER A 361 -4.10 -2.27 -8.79
N TYR A 362 -3.46 -2.62 -9.91
CA TYR A 362 -2.72 -1.70 -10.76
C TYR A 362 -3.17 -1.86 -12.20
N ALA A 363 -3.87 -0.85 -12.70
CA ALA A 363 -4.40 -0.82 -14.06
C ALA A 363 -4.43 0.62 -14.58
N ALA A 364 -4.22 0.81 -15.88
CA ALA A 364 -4.23 2.12 -16.53
C ALA A 364 -3.39 3.17 -15.76
N SER A 365 -2.18 2.80 -15.35
CA SER A 365 -1.24 3.64 -14.59
C SER A 365 -1.75 4.12 -13.23
N THR A 366 -2.75 3.47 -12.67
CA THR A 366 -3.34 3.79 -11.38
C THR A 366 -3.20 2.59 -10.43
N LEU A 367 -2.59 2.82 -9.27
CA LEU A 367 -2.59 1.87 -8.15
C LEU A 367 -3.76 2.21 -7.22
N ARG A 368 -4.55 1.22 -6.87
CA ARG A 368 -5.61 1.30 -5.85
C ARG A 368 -5.34 0.29 -4.75
N VAL A 369 -5.62 0.69 -3.53
CA VAL A 369 -5.51 -0.17 -2.34
C VAL A 369 -6.75 0.05 -1.49
N ASP A 370 -7.45 -1.02 -1.16
CA ASP A 370 -8.65 -1.00 -0.31
C ASP A 370 -8.46 -2.02 0.82
N GLY A 371 -8.79 -1.63 2.05
CA GLY A 371 -8.60 -2.57 3.17
C GLY A 371 -8.81 -1.97 4.55
N ALA A 372 -8.15 -2.55 5.53
CA ALA A 372 -8.15 -2.12 6.91
C ALA A 372 -6.73 -1.84 7.38
N LEU A 373 -6.59 -0.93 8.36
CA LEU A 373 -5.31 -0.59 8.98
C LEU A 373 -5.51 -0.10 10.42
N THR A 374 -4.43 -0.09 11.17
CA THR A 374 -4.33 0.60 12.45
C THR A 374 -3.45 1.84 12.29
N LEU A 375 -3.90 2.97 12.81
CA LEU A 375 -3.16 4.22 12.83
C LEU A 375 -2.69 4.50 14.25
N THR A 376 -1.40 4.79 14.43
CA THR A 376 -0.81 5.12 15.73
C THR A 376 0.05 6.37 15.63
N ASP A 377 0.21 7.07 16.76
CA ASP A 377 1.13 8.21 16.85
C ASP A 377 2.58 7.75 16.87
N ALA A 378 3.46 8.47 16.19
CA ALA A 378 4.90 8.23 16.22
C ALA A 378 5.61 8.98 17.37
N ALA A 379 4.93 9.87 18.09
CA ALA A 379 5.49 10.59 19.22
C ALA A 379 5.68 9.68 20.45
N ALA A 380 6.65 10.00 21.29
CA ALA A 380 6.88 9.37 22.58
C ALA A 380 6.92 10.44 23.68
N PRO A 381 5.93 10.48 24.59
CA PRO A 381 4.73 9.65 24.64
C PRO A 381 3.75 9.93 23.48
N ASN A 382 2.93 8.94 23.13
CA ASN A 382 1.89 9.09 22.11
C ASN A 382 0.83 10.13 22.56
N ARG A 383 0.39 10.98 21.63
CA ARG A 383 -0.59 12.04 21.87
C ARG A 383 -2.02 11.53 21.76
N PHE A 384 -2.25 10.52 20.93
CA PHE A 384 -3.55 9.85 20.80
C PHE A 384 -3.39 8.32 20.85
N GLU A 385 -4.45 7.64 21.24
CA GLU A 385 -4.50 6.18 21.30
C GLU A 385 -4.74 5.58 19.91
N PRO A 386 -4.33 4.31 19.65
CA PRO A 386 -4.48 3.68 18.36
C PRO A 386 -5.92 3.73 17.83
N LEU A 387 -6.08 4.11 16.57
CA LEU A 387 -7.35 4.11 15.85
C LEU A 387 -7.32 3.07 14.73
N VAL A 388 -8.46 2.49 14.40
CA VAL A 388 -8.58 1.52 13.32
C VAL A 388 -9.43 2.07 12.18
N SER A 389 -9.05 1.77 10.94
CA SER A 389 -9.90 1.97 9.76
C SER A 389 -10.22 0.62 9.14
N ARG A 390 -11.48 0.42 8.74
CA ARG A 390 -11.95 -0.82 8.08
C ARG A 390 -12.36 -0.59 6.63
N ASP A 391 -12.42 0.66 6.22
CA ASP A 391 -12.88 1.15 4.92
C ASP A 391 -11.83 2.02 4.21
N PHE A 392 -10.56 1.85 4.60
CA PHE A 392 -9.47 2.59 3.99
C PHE A 392 -9.38 2.32 2.48
N ALA A 393 -9.34 3.39 1.70
CA ALA A 393 -9.20 3.36 0.26
C ALA A 393 -8.14 4.38 -0.18
N LEU A 394 -7.14 3.90 -0.92
CA LEU A 394 -6.03 4.71 -1.44
C LEU A 394 -5.95 4.60 -2.96
N THR A 395 -5.67 5.71 -3.61
CA THR A 395 -5.34 5.76 -5.04
C THR A 395 -4.03 6.51 -5.24
N LEU A 396 -3.10 5.90 -5.98
CA LEU A 396 -1.89 6.57 -6.47
C LEU A 396 -1.98 6.73 -7.99
N ARG A 397 -1.92 7.98 -8.44
CA ARG A 397 -1.89 8.35 -9.85
C ARG A 397 -1.06 9.62 -10.04
N ASN A 398 -0.19 9.66 -11.05
CA ASN A 398 0.63 10.84 -11.39
C ASN A 398 1.37 11.44 -10.18
N SER A 399 2.08 10.61 -9.42
CA SER A 399 2.81 11.00 -8.19
C SER A 399 1.94 11.56 -7.06
N GLN A 400 0.61 11.51 -7.17
CA GLN A 400 -0.30 11.93 -6.12
C GLN A 400 -0.99 10.72 -5.48
N ILE A 401 -0.93 10.67 -4.17
CA ILE A 401 -1.73 9.78 -3.34
C ILE A 401 -2.98 10.53 -2.90
N THR A 402 -4.13 9.92 -3.08
CA THR A 402 -5.38 10.30 -2.39
C THR A 402 -5.83 9.13 -1.54
N ALA A 403 -6.23 9.38 -0.29
CA ALA A 403 -6.72 8.32 0.59
C ALA A 403 -7.89 8.81 1.42
N LYS A 404 -8.85 7.92 1.66
CA LYS A 404 -10.04 8.16 2.49
C LYS A 404 -10.23 7.01 3.45
N GLY A 405 -10.84 7.29 4.59
CA GLY A 405 -11.19 6.24 5.54
C GLY A 405 -11.87 6.81 6.78
N SER A 406 -12.58 5.94 7.47
CA SER A 406 -13.19 6.22 8.77
C SER A 406 -12.25 5.73 9.87
N LEU A 407 -11.94 6.58 10.83
CA LEU A 407 -11.13 6.24 12.01
C LEU A 407 -12.07 5.90 13.16
N LEU A 408 -11.93 4.70 13.69
CA LEU A 408 -12.77 4.16 14.75
C LEU A 408 -11.92 3.89 15.99
N GLU A 409 -12.50 4.09 17.17
CA GLU A 409 -11.94 3.58 18.41
C GLU A 409 -12.06 2.04 18.41
N PRO A 410 -10.94 1.28 18.66
CA PRO A 410 -10.91 -0.15 18.38
C PRO A 410 -11.81 -1.01 19.27
N LYS A 411 -12.06 -0.63 20.53
CA LYS A 411 -12.84 -1.41 21.49
C LYS A 411 -14.34 -1.24 21.31
N THR A 412 -14.78 0.00 21.17
CA THR A 412 -16.21 0.35 21.03
C THR A 412 -16.69 0.35 19.59
N GLY A 413 -15.77 0.53 18.62
CA GLY A 413 -16.10 0.76 17.23
C GLY A 413 -16.70 2.15 16.96
N ALA A 414 -16.62 3.07 17.90
CA ALA A 414 -17.13 4.41 17.74
C ALA A 414 -16.38 5.18 16.65
N LEU A 415 -17.11 5.87 15.78
CA LEU A 415 -16.54 6.74 14.75
C LEU A 415 -15.95 7.99 15.40
N VAL A 416 -14.63 8.15 15.28
CA VAL A 416 -13.90 9.31 15.78
C VAL A 416 -13.79 10.39 14.72
N ALA A 417 -13.35 10.03 13.50
CA ALA A 417 -13.22 10.98 12.40
C ALA A 417 -13.32 10.27 11.05
N ARG A 418 -13.74 11.00 10.02
CA ARG A 418 -13.51 10.66 8.62
C ARG A 418 -12.34 11.45 8.11
N THR A 419 -11.50 10.82 7.30
CA THR A 419 -10.30 11.45 6.76
C THR A 419 -10.31 11.50 5.25
N ASP A 420 -9.85 12.62 4.69
CA ASP A 420 -9.55 12.78 3.26
C ASP A 420 -8.12 13.31 3.13
N ILE A 421 -7.24 12.51 2.52
CA ILE A 421 -5.80 12.74 2.48
C ILE A 421 -5.36 12.96 1.04
N VAL A 422 -4.55 13.99 0.82
CA VAL A 422 -3.84 14.23 -0.44
C VAL A 422 -2.36 14.39 -0.15
N HIS A 423 -1.52 13.59 -0.81
CA HIS A 423 -0.06 13.62 -0.64
C HIS A 423 0.65 13.58 -1.99
N GLN A 424 1.59 14.49 -2.21
CA GLN A 424 2.43 14.59 -3.41
C GLN A 424 3.77 13.90 -3.16
N LEU A 425 3.99 12.74 -3.78
CA LEU A 425 5.19 11.93 -3.59
C LEU A 425 6.48 12.66 -4.03
N GLY A 426 6.40 13.52 -5.05
CA GLY A 426 7.58 14.21 -5.58
C GLY A 426 8.10 15.31 -4.69
N SER A 427 7.21 16.02 -3.98
CA SER A 427 7.56 17.13 -3.08
C SER A 427 7.48 16.77 -1.60
N GLY A 428 6.94 15.59 -1.26
CA GLY A 428 6.67 15.21 0.13
C GLY A 428 5.54 15.99 0.80
N LYS A 429 4.91 16.94 0.10
CA LYS A 429 3.86 17.81 0.65
C LYS A 429 2.49 17.16 0.63
N GLY A 430 1.64 17.53 1.58
CA GLY A 430 0.28 17.04 1.61
C GLY A 430 -0.57 17.63 2.70
N GLN A 431 -1.81 17.17 2.74
CA GLN A 431 -2.79 17.52 3.76
C GLN A 431 -3.71 16.35 4.08
N ALA A 432 -4.27 16.40 5.27
CA ALA A 432 -5.34 15.53 5.73
C ALA A 432 -6.47 16.40 6.29
N ASP A 433 -7.63 16.32 5.69
CA ASP A 433 -8.86 16.91 6.22
C ASP A 433 -9.53 15.89 7.15
N LEU A 434 -9.93 16.35 8.32
CA LEU A 434 -10.59 15.57 9.35
C LEU A 434 -12.01 16.08 9.53
N ASP A 435 -13.00 15.22 9.39
CA ASP A 435 -14.40 15.49 9.69
C ASP A 435 -14.81 14.63 10.88
N VAL A 436 -15.16 15.29 12.00
CA VAL A 436 -15.64 14.67 13.23
C VAL A 436 -17.16 14.92 13.31
N PRO A 437 -17.99 14.00 12.82
CA PRO A 437 -19.42 14.24 12.67
C PRO A 437 -20.17 14.25 14.02
N GLY A 438 -19.57 13.69 15.05
CA GLY A 438 -20.11 13.64 16.39
C GLY A 438 -19.56 12.46 17.18
N VAL A 439 -18.57 12.70 18.03
CA VAL A 439 -18.08 11.70 19.00
C VAL A 439 -18.94 11.79 20.25
N ALA A 440 -19.73 10.76 20.48
CA ALA A 440 -20.58 10.67 21.66
C ALA A 440 -19.80 10.02 22.82
N PHE A 441 -19.46 10.80 23.82
CA PHE A 441 -18.87 10.31 25.06
C PHE A 441 -19.96 9.76 25.98
N THR A 442 -19.72 8.56 26.47
CA THR A 442 -20.60 7.77 27.34
C THR A 442 -19.75 6.98 28.32
N SER A 443 -20.38 6.18 29.20
CA SER A 443 -19.63 5.27 30.07
C SER A 443 -18.76 4.25 29.29
N ALA A 444 -19.08 3.97 28.02
CA ALA A 444 -18.31 3.04 27.16
C ALA A 444 -17.17 3.71 26.42
N LEU A 445 -17.27 5.01 26.10
CA LEU A 445 -16.25 5.77 25.39
C LEU A 445 -15.93 7.03 26.18
N GLN A 446 -14.70 7.16 26.64
CA GLN A 446 -14.22 8.30 27.40
C GLN A 446 -13.06 8.99 26.69
N PRO A 447 -12.81 10.30 26.92
CA PRO A 447 -11.76 11.07 26.26
C PRO A 447 -10.36 10.45 26.38
N GLU A 448 -10.02 9.85 27.52
CA GLU A 448 -8.75 9.17 27.75
C GLU A 448 -8.54 7.92 26.88
N MET A 449 -9.60 7.35 26.32
CA MET A 449 -9.51 6.26 25.34
C MET A 449 -9.10 6.75 23.95
N LEU A 450 -9.18 8.06 23.70
CA LEU A 450 -8.79 8.68 22.44
C LEU A 450 -7.46 9.42 22.54
N THR A 451 -7.20 10.04 23.70
CA THR A 451 -5.97 10.79 23.92
C THR A 451 -5.54 10.78 25.38
N ARG A 452 -4.26 10.52 25.60
CA ARG A 452 -3.65 10.59 26.96
C ARG A 452 -3.62 12.01 27.51
N LEU A 453 -3.74 13.02 26.65
CA LEU A 453 -3.74 14.42 27.06
C LEU A 453 -5.02 14.80 27.86
N ALA A 454 -6.06 13.97 27.81
CA ALA A 454 -7.26 14.12 28.63
C ALA A 454 -7.09 13.58 30.06
N LEU A 455 -6.06 12.75 30.32
CA LEU A 455 -5.82 12.17 31.64
C LEU A 455 -5.54 13.27 32.68
N GLY A 456 -6.28 13.24 33.80
CA GLY A 456 -6.14 14.23 34.86
C GLY A 456 -6.76 15.60 34.56
N VAL A 457 -7.26 15.82 33.35
CA VAL A 457 -7.91 17.06 32.94
C VAL A 457 -9.45 16.90 32.94
N VAL A 458 -9.93 15.85 32.30
CA VAL A 458 -11.35 15.55 32.08
C VAL A 458 -11.62 14.07 32.36
N ALA A 459 -12.66 13.78 33.11
CA ALA A 459 -13.16 12.44 33.38
C ALA A 459 -14.69 12.41 33.35
N ASN A 460 -15.25 11.19 33.22
CA ASN A 460 -16.71 10.97 33.27
C ASN A 460 -17.49 11.82 32.25
N ALA A 461 -16.87 12.05 31.06
CA ALA A 461 -17.51 12.86 30.04
C ALA A 461 -18.78 12.19 29.49
N ARG A 462 -19.83 12.98 29.34
CA ARG A 462 -21.10 12.61 28.70
C ARG A 462 -21.57 13.74 27.81
N GLY A 463 -21.76 13.48 26.53
CA GLY A 463 -22.14 14.50 25.55
C GLY A 463 -21.51 14.22 24.21
N THR A 464 -21.64 15.13 23.27
CA THR A 464 -21.15 14.96 21.90
C THR A 464 -20.23 16.10 21.53
N VAL A 465 -19.10 15.76 20.91
CA VAL A 465 -18.17 16.71 20.29
C VAL A 465 -18.17 16.50 18.78
N ALA A 466 -18.42 17.56 18.03
CA ALA A 466 -18.34 17.56 16.58
C ALA A 466 -17.43 18.68 16.09
N GLY A 467 -16.91 18.55 14.87
CA GLY A 467 -16.04 19.60 14.31
C GLY A 467 -15.25 19.15 13.10
N LYS A 468 -14.32 20.00 12.71
CA LYS A 468 -13.42 19.74 11.59
C LYS A 468 -12.00 20.16 11.94
N GLY A 469 -11.05 19.42 11.41
CA GLY A 469 -9.63 19.75 11.54
C GLY A 469 -8.89 19.55 10.23
N GLN A 470 -7.71 20.13 10.14
CA GLN A 470 -6.81 19.95 9.01
C GLN A 470 -5.38 19.81 9.51
N ILE A 471 -4.66 18.87 8.93
CA ILE A 471 -3.23 18.68 9.15
C ILE A 471 -2.53 18.89 7.81
N ARG A 472 -1.52 19.73 7.78
CA ARG A 472 -0.71 20.01 6.59
C ARG A 472 0.74 19.69 6.88
N TRP A 473 1.43 19.13 5.91
CA TRP A 473 2.86 18.86 6.01
C TRP A 473 3.58 19.29 4.73
N ALA A 474 4.71 19.93 4.94
CA ALA A 474 5.59 20.35 3.86
C ALA A 474 7.02 20.38 4.40
N ASP A 475 7.93 19.77 3.66
CA ASP A 475 9.31 19.61 4.08
C ASP A 475 9.35 18.91 5.47
N ASP A 476 10.04 19.45 6.46
CA ASP A 476 10.08 18.91 7.82
C ASP A 476 9.04 19.53 8.78
N THR A 477 8.13 20.35 8.25
CA THR A 477 7.15 21.10 9.04
C THR A 477 5.78 20.45 8.95
N VAL A 478 5.16 20.24 10.12
CA VAL A 478 3.77 19.81 10.24
C VAL A 478 3.01 20.90 10.97
N THR A 479 1.92 21.37 10.38
CA THR A 479 1.00 22.34 10.98
C THR A 479 -0.41 21.74 11.05
N SER A 480 -1.20 22.17 12.03
CA SER A 480 -2.57 21.68 12.19
C SER A 480 -3.46 22.78 12.75
N ASP A 481 -4.69 22.78 12.33
CA ASP A 481 -5.74 23.64 12.88
C ASP A 481 -7.08 22.89 12.91
N GLY A 482 -8.05 23.45 13.62
CA GLY A 482 -9.37 22.85 13.67
C GLY A 482 -10.34 23.62 14.54
N THR A 483 -11.63 23.37 14.34
CA THR A 483 -12.70 23.96 15.13
C THR A 483 -13.66 22.86 15.55
N PHE A 484 -13.92 22.77 16.84
CA PHE A 484 -14.79 21.76 17.45
C PHE A 484 -15.79 22.44 18.36
N HIS A 485 -16.95 21.85 18.52
CA HIS A 485 -18.01 22.37 19.38
C HIS A 485 -18.71 21.25 20.14
N THR A 486 -19.30 21.64 21.24
CA THR A 486 -20.27 20.85 21.97
C THR A 486 -21.44 21.76 22.41
N ASP A 487 -22.65 21.23 22.36
CA ASP A 487 -23.86 21.97 22.75
C ASP A 487 -24.29 21.65 24.18
N ASN A 488 -23.93 20.46 24.67
CA ASN A 488 -24.24 20.03 26.02
C ASN A 488 -23.30 18.87 26.41
N MET A 489 -22.38 19.14 27.31
CA MET A 489 -21.45 18.13 27.82
C MET A 489 -21.37 18.20 29.33
N ASP A 490 -21.48 17.05 29.98
CA ASP A 490 -21.20 16.87 31.38
C ASP A 490 -19.83 16.20 31.54
N LEU A 491 -19.06 16.62 32.54
CA LEU A 491 -17.76 16.06 32.82
C LEU A 491 -17.32 16.30 34.26
N ALA A 492 -16.33 15.55 34.71
CA ALA A 492 -15.61 15.86 35.94
C ALA A 492 -14.28 16.53 35.57
N ALA A 493 -14.09 17.75 36.03
CA ALA A 493 -12.84 18.48 35.96
C ALA A 493 -12.06 18.38 37.27
N ALA A 494 -10.79 18.78 37.26
CA ALA A 494 -9.96 18.77 38.47
C ALA A 494 -10.48 19.67 39.62
N PHE A 495 -11.41 20.57 39.33
CA PHE A 495 -12.05 21.48 40.27
C PHE A 495 -13.50 21.12 40.59
N GLY A 496 -13.97 19.94 40.14
CA GLY A 496 -15.30 19.43 40.45
C GLY A 496 -16.14 19.06 39.23
N PRO A 497 -17.36 18.57 39.44
CA PRO A 497 -18.27 18.23 38.35
C PRO A 497 -18.77 19.48 37.63
N VAL A 498 -18.85 19.36 36.30
CA VAL A 498 -19.34 20.39 35.38
C VAL A 498 -20.50 19.78 34.60
N THR A 499 -21.62 20.48 34.49
CA THR A 499 -22.76 20.06 33.67
C THR A 499 -23.15 21.13 32.66
N GLY A 500 -23.70 20.69 31.53
CA GLY A 500 -24.19 21.58 30.50
C GLY A 500 -23.13 22.49 29.90
N LEU A 501 -21.89 21.99 29.77
CA LEU A 501 -20.82 22.70 29.06
C LEU A 501 -21.17 22.83 27.60
N SER A 502 -21.14 24.05 27.07
CA SER A 502 -21.32 24.35 25.66
C SER A 502 -20.31 25.38 25.16
N GLY A 503 -19.94 25.30 23.89
CA GLY A 503 -19.01 26.25 23.30
C GLY A 503 -18.32 25.70 22.05
N GLU A 504 -17.62 26.61 21.41
CA GLU A 504 -16.75 26.31 20.26
C GLU A 504 -15.29 26.50 20.68
N LEU A 505 -14.43 25.56 20.27
CA LEU A 505 -13.01 25.57 20.55
C LEU A 505 -12.24 25.56 19.22
N ARG A 506 -11.53 26.63 18.95
CA ARG A 506 -10.68 26.78 17.77
C ARG A 506 -9.22 26.51 18.12
N PHE A 507 -8.66 25.45 17.55
CA PHE A 507 -7.24 25.14 17.65
C PHE A 507 -6.43 25.89 16.58
N THR A 508 -5.30 26.43 16.98
CA THR A 508 -4.22 26.94 16.09
C THR A 508 -3.13 25.90 15.89
N ASP A 509 -3.04 24.92 16.79
CA ASP A 509 -2.30 23.68 16.65
C ASP A 509 -3.14 22.55 17.26
N LEU A 510 -3.83 21.80 16.38
CA LEU A 510 -4.70 20.69 16.80
C LEU A 510 -3.88 19.52 17.38
N ILE A 511 -2.71 19.23 16.81
CA ILE A 511 -1.87 18.12 17.26
C ILE A 511 -1.23 18.45 18.62
N GLY A 512 -0.84 19.69 18.83
CA GLY A 512 -0.30 20.19 20.09
C GLY A 512 -1.36 20.59 21.12
N LEU A 513 -2.66 20.52 20.76
CA LEU A 513 -3.81 21.00 21.56
C LEU A 513 -3.66 22.47 22.01
N VAL A 514 -3.14 23.32 21.14
CA VAL A 514 -3.04 24.77 21.40
C VAL A 514 -4.20 25.48 20.74
N SER A 515 -4.97 26.25 21.52
CA SER A 515 -6.10 27.02 21.01
C SER A 515 -5.75 28.46 20.66
N ALA A 516 -6.62 29.11 19.90
CA ALA A 516 -6.65 30.55 19.82
C ALA A 516 -6.93 31.14 21.23
N PRO A 517 -6.53 32.39 21.52
CA PRO A 517 -6.90 33.06 22.77
C PRO A 517 -8.41 33.30 22.85
N SER A 518 -8.90 33.59 24.06
CA SER A 518 -10.25 34.03 24.35
C SER A 518 -11.35 33.06 23.87
N GLN A 519 -11.11 31.75 24.02
CA GLN A 519 -12.13 30.74 23.78
C GLN A 519 -13.24 30.89 24.86
N ILE A 520 -14.48 30.67 24.47
CA ILE A 520 -15.64 30.86 25.37
C ILE A 520 -16.26 29.51 25.64
N ALA A 521 -16.32 29.16 26.93
CA ALA A 521 -17.11 28.06 27.44
C ALA A 521 -18.29 28.61 28.27
N ARG A 522 -19.49 28.15 27.99
CA ARG A 522 -20.69 28.38 28.81
C ARG A 522 -20.95 27.15 29.65
N ILE A 523 -21.19 27.31 30.91
CA ILE A 523 -21.32 26.24 31.87
C ILE A 523 -22.64 26.41 32.60
N LYS A 524 -23.51 25.41 32.53
CA LYS A 524 -24.79 25.46 33.24
C LYS A 524 -24.60 25.35 34.74
N THR A 525 -23.83 24.34 35.19
CA THR A 525 -23.44 24.23 36.60
C THR A 525 -21.99 23.79 36.73
N VAL A 526 -21.30 24.29 37.71
CA VAL A 526 -20.03 23.75 38.19
C VAL A 526 -20.02 23.74 39.70
N ASN A 527 -19.54 22.65 40.29
CA ASN A 527 -19.49 22.50 41.73
C ASN A 527 -18.06 22.28 42.24
N PRO A 528 -17.27 23.33 42.46
CA PRO A 528 -15.98 23.24 43.13
C PRO A 528 -16.09 23.05 44.65
N GLY A 529 -17.33 22.78 45.14
CA GLY A 529 -17.73 22.60 46.53
C GLY A 529 -18.90 23.45 46.96
N VAL A 530 -19.18 24.49 46.23
CA VAL A 530 -20.46 25.21 46.25
C VAL A 530 -20.91 25.30 44.79
N GLU A 531 -22.12 24.87 44.53
CA GLU A 531 -22.66 24.91 43.20
C GLU A 531 -22.86 26.35 42.72
N VAL A 532 -22.32 26.65 41.54
CA VAL A 532 -22.54 27.90 40.82
C VAL A 532 -23.11 27.62 39.43
N THR A 533 -24.02 28.47 38.98
CA THR A 533 -24.79 28.25 37.76
C THR A 533 -24.57 29.35 36.72
N ASP A 534 -24.86 29.03 35.45
CA ASP A 534 -24.90 29.98 34.33
C ASP A 534 -23.60 30.77 34.13
N GLY A 535 -22.48 30.03 34.22
CA GLY A 535 -21.14 30.58 34.09
C GLY A 535 -20.67 30.79 32.66
N VAL A 536 -19.81 31.78 32.48
CA VAL A 536 -19.08 32.02 31.24
C VAL A 536 -17.60 32.11 31.57
N VAL A 537 -16.80 31.24 30.96
CA VAL A 537 -15.35 31.19 31.13
C VAL A 537 -14.66 31.53 29.81
N ARG A 538 -13.72 32.48 29.87
CA ARG A 538 -12.79 32.76 28.77
C ARG A 538 -11.46 32.12 29.07
N TYR A 539 -10.96 31.36 28.12
CA TYR A 539 -9.75 30.58 28.33
C TYR A 539 -8.95 30.38 27.04
N GLN A 540 -7.73 29.91 27.20
CA GLN A 540 -6.83 29.49 26.13
C GLN A 540 -6.12 28.19 26.53
N LEU A 541 -6.13 27.19 25.65
CA LEU A 541 -5.29 26.02 25.79
C LEU A 541 -3.88 26.35 25.27
N LEU A 542 -2.87 26.05 26.08
CA LEU A 542 -1.46 26.27 25.78
C LEU A 542 -0.75 24.92 25.62
N ALA A 543 0.45 24.96 25.06
CA ALA A 543 1.32 23.79 24.98
C ALA A 543 1.60 23.18 26.38
N ASN A 544 2.02 21.91 26.40
CA ASN A 544 2.38 21.19 27.63
C ASN A 544 1.25 21.10 28.66
N GLN A 545 0.01 20.86 28.20
CA GLN A 545 -1.17 20.67 29.05
C GLN A 545 -1.44 21.83 30.01
N GLN A 546 -1.16 23.04 29.60
CA GLN A 546 -1.48 24.24 30.37
C GLN A 546 -2.77 24.86 29.87
N VAL A 547 -3.56 25.36 30.81
CA VAL A 547 -4.80 26.10 30.53
C VAL A 547 -4.68 27.49 31.18
N ARG A 548 -4.73 28.52 30.36
CA ARG A 548 -4.83 29.88 30.79
C ARG A 548 -6.30 30.26 30.88
N VAL A 549 -6.80 30.52 32.04
CA VAL A 549 -8.13 31.17 32.24
C VAL A 549 -7.91 32.67 32.19
N GLU A 550 -8.60 33.34 31.29
CA GLU A 550 -8.54 34.79 31.10
C GLU A 550 -9.59 35.49 32.01
N SER A 551 -10.76 34.89 32.14
CA SER A 551 -11.81 35.30 33.09
C SER A 551 -12.83 34.16 33.24
N GLY A 552 -13.52 34.16 34.38
CA GLY A 552 -14.71 33.37 34.60
C GLY A 552 -15.73 34.19 35.35
N GLU A 553 -16.98 34.13 34.98
CA GLU A 553 -18.06 34.94 35.58
C GLU A 553 -19.29 34.09 35.84
N TRP A 554 -19.84 34.18 37.03
CA TRP A 554 -21.07 33.49 37.46
C TRP A 554 -21.95 34.43 38.27
N PRO A 555 -23.26 34.42 38.09
CA PRO A 555 -24.20 34.90 39.11
C PRO A 555 -24.01 34.07 40.39
N PHE A 556 -23.93 34.69 41.54
CA PHE A 556 -23.70 33.94 42.76
C PHE A 556 -24.30 34.65 43.99
N ALA A 557 -25.23 33.97 44.69
CA ALA A 557 -25.84 34.42 45.93
C ALA A 557 -26.27 35.90 45.89
N GLY A 558 -27.02 36.29 44.85
CA GLY A 558 -27.51 37.66 44.67
C GLY A 558 -26.49 38.67 44.14
N GLY A 559 -25.22 38.28 44.02
CA GLY A 559 -24.11 39.05 43.47
C GLY A 559 -23.42 38.37 42.28
N GLN A 560 -22.13 38.64 42.12
CA GLN A 560 -21.30 38.11 41.06
C GLN A 560 -20.03 37.47 41.62
N LEU A 561 -19.73 36.24 41.16
CA LEU A 561 -18.46 35.55 41.36
C LEU A 561 -17.63 35.67 40.09
N SER A 562 -16.39 36.12 40.18
CA SER A 562 -15.46 36.22 39.07
C SER A 562 -14.19 35.45 39.38
N LEU A 563 -13.77 34.55 38.46
CA LEU A 563 -12.45 33.93 38.49
C LEU A 563 -11.46 34.87 37.85
N LEU A 564 -10.44 35.24 38.60
CA LEU A 564 -9.35 36.10 38.10
C LEU A 564 -8.43 35.34 37.15
N PRO A 565 -7.72 36.04 36.26
CA PRO A 565 -6.77 35.42 35.32
C PRO A 565 -5.76 34.52 36.03
N THR A 566 -5.64 33.27 35.55
CA THR A 566 -4.72 32.29 36.12
C THR A 566 -4.25 31.31 35.03
N THR A 567 -3.10 30.67 35.24
CA THR A 567 -2.63 29.59 34.40
C THR A 567 -2.50 28.33 35.22
N MET A 568 -3.16 27.28 34.79
CA MET A 568 -3.15 25.98 35.43
C MET A 568 -2.27 25.02 34.64
N ASP A 569 -1.44 24.26 35.31
CA ASP A 569 -0.58 23.23 34.74
C ASP A 569 -1.17 21.85 35.09
N PHE A 570 -1.54 21.08 34.04
CA PHE A 570 -2.10 19.73 34.18
C PHE A 570 -1.06 18.65 33.83
N SER A 571 0.18 19.04 33.46
CA SER A 571 1.26 18.11 33.12
C SER A 571 1.86 17.37 34.31
N ALA A 572 1.60 17.87 35.52
CA ALA A 572 2.13 17.31 36.75
C ALA A 572 1.09 17.43 37.90
N ASP A 573 1.24 16.57 38.88
CA ASP A 573 0.45 16.63 40.13
C ASP A 573 0.91 17.80 41.02
N LYS A 574 0.56 19.00 40.58
CA LYS A 574 0.87 20.24 41.30
C LYS A 574 -0.41 20.87 41.81
N PRO A 575 -0.37 21.53 42.99
CA PRO A 575 -1.49 22.35 43.47
C PRO A 575 -1.85 23.43 42.44
N ARG A 576 -3.13 23.58 42.15
CA ARG A 576 -3.68 24.59 41.24
C ARG A 576 -4.24 25.76 42.01
N ASN A 577 -3.68 26.94 41.80
CA ASN A 577 -4.08 28.15 42.48
C ASN A 577 -5.10 28.92 41.64
N MET A 578 -6.23 29.29 42.23
CA MET A 578 -7.26 30.13 41.62
C MET A 578 -7.65 31.21 42.59
N ALA A 579 -7.92 32.41 42.12
CA ALA A 579 -8.42 33.50 42.97
C ALA A 579 -9.79 33.94 42.44
N PHE A 580 -10.77 33.87 43.30
CA PHE A 580 -12.13 34.32 43.02
C PHE A 580 -12.40 35.66 43.68
N ARG A 581 -13.01 36.56 42.92
CA ARG A 581 -13.52 37.82 43.42
C ARG A 581 -15.03 37.73 43.52
N VAL A 582 -15.56 38.11 44.65
CA VAL A 582 -17.00 38.18 44.91
C VAL A 582 -17.39 39.64 45.00
N VAL A 583 -18.48 40.02 44.35
CA VAL A 583 -19.01 41.38 44.36
C VAL A 583 -20.50 41.30 44.62
N GLY A 584 -20.95 41.98 45.69
CA GLY A 584 -22.37 42.08 46.03
C GLY A 584 -22.97 40.79 46.56
N LEU A 585 -22.20 39.90 47.19
CA LEU A 585 -22.69 38.66 47.80
C LEU A 585 -23.73 38.96 48.89
N ASP A 586 -24.94 38.49 48.73
CA ASP A 586 -25.94 38.46 49.81
C ASP A 586 -25.62 37.32 50.78
N ALA A 587 -25.40 37.65 52.04
CA ALA A 587 -24.99 36.68 53.04
C ALA A 587 -26.09 35.66 53.36
N GLY A 588 -27.36 36.06 53.32
CA GLY A 588 -28.49 35.17 53.56
C GLY A 588 -28.60 34.13 52.42
N ALA A 589 -28.55 34.59 51.16
CA ALA A 589 -28.56 33.72 49.98
C ALA A 589 -27.36 32.79 49.98
N PHE A 590 -26.17 33.25 50.36
CA PHE A 590 -24.98 32.42 50.46
C PHE A 590 -25.11 31.29 51.49
N ILE A 591 -25.60 31.62 52.72
CA ILE A 591 -25.82 30.61 53.75
C ILE A 591 -26.86 29.58 53.31
N GLN A 592 -27.93 30.01 52.65
CA GLN A 592 -28.89 29.07 52.04
C GLN A 592 -28.25 28.14 50.99
N THR A 593 -27.32 28.65 50.18
CA THR A 593 -26.60 27.82 49.18
C THR A 593 -25.71 26.75 49.85
N LEU A 594 -25.31 26.94 51.10
CA LEU A 594 -24.53 25.99 51.89
C LEU A 594 -25.39 24.96 52.64
N ASP A 595 -26.73 25.06 52.55
CA ASP A 595 -27.70 24.19 53.25
C ASP A 595 -27.51 24.19 54.78
N LEU A 596 -27.26 25.39 55.32
CA LEU A 596 -27.00 25.62 56.74
C LEU A 596 -28.27 26.18 57.42
N ASP A 597 -29.20 25.30 57.77
CA ASP A 597 -30.54 25.69 58.33
C ASP A 597 -30.50 26.44 59.66
N ASN A 598 -29.43 26.26 60.44
CA ASN A 598 -29.29 26.83 61.77
C ASN A 598 -28.44 28.10 61.81
N ILE A 599 -28.07 28.65 60.62
CA ILE A 599 -27.31 29.88 60.54
C ILE A 599 -28.08 30.89 59.69
N SER A 600 -28.24 32.10 60.17
CA SER A 600 -28.72 33.21 59.37
C SER A 600 -27.67 34.30 59.29
N ALA A 601 -27.59 34.93 58.13
CA ALA A 601 -26.68 36.04 57.89
C ALA A 601 -27.44 37.16 57.15
N THR A 602 -27.04 38.36 57.34
CA THR A 602 -27.56 39.53 56.63
C THR A 602 -26.43 40.41 56.17
N GLY A 603 -26.71 41.23 55.16
CA GLY A 603 -25.74 42.14 54.57
C GLY A 603 -25.15 41.68 53.25
N THR A 604 -24.53 42.59 52.59
CA THR A 604 -23.89 42.37 51.25
C THR A 604 -22.39 42.51 51.41
N TYR A 605 -21.66 41.59 50.81
CA TYR A 605 -20.22 41.48 50.94
C TYR A 605 -19.52 41.53 49.57
N ASP A 606 -18.34 42.15 49.55
CA ASP A 606 -17.35 42.01 48.47
C ASP A 606 -16.12 41.32 49.05
N GLY A 607 -15.38 40.59 48.19
CA GLY A 607 -14.21 39.89 48.69
C GLY A 607 -13.34 39.21 47.66
N LEU A 608 -12.23 38.66 48.17
CA LEU A 608 -11.27 37.87 47.40
C LEU A 608 -11.09 36.54 48.13
N LEU A 609 -11.25 35.46 47.38
CA LEU A 609 -11.18 34.08 47.87
C LEU A 609 -10.07 33.34 47.10
N PRO A 610 -8.81 33.40 47.55
CA PRO A 610 -7.74 32.55 46.96
C PRO A 610 -8.01 31.08 47.32
N MET A 611 -8.03 30.21 46.30
CA MET A 611 -8.27 28.78 46.46
C MET A 611 -7.10 27.99 45.95
N VAL A 612 -6.80 26.90 46.62
CA VAL A 612 -5.83 25.91 46.23
C VAL A 612 -6.54 24.58 46.02
N PHE A 613 -6.38 23.99 44.86
CA PHE A 613 -6.89 22.65 44.50
C PHE A 613 -5.72 21.67 44.42
N ASP A 614 -5.74 20.64 45.23
CA ASP A 614 -4.77 19.54 45.24
C ASP A 614 -5.49 18.20 45.53
N GLU A 615 -4.74 17.15 45.79
CA GLU A 615 -5.28 15.81 46.10
C GLU A 615 -6.25 15.78 47.29
N LYS A 616 -6.19 16.78 48.17
CA LYS A 616 -7.08 16.93 49.34
C LYS A 616 -8.36 17.71 49.02
N GLY A 617 -8.52 18.08 47.76
CA GLY A 617 -9.65 18.91 47.29
C GLY A 617 -9.35 20.40 47.27
N GLY A 618 -10.39 21.22 47.12
CA GLY A 618 -10.29 22.68 47.11
C GLY A 618 -10.34 23.26 48.50
N ARG A 619 -9.50 24.25 48.80
CA ARG A 619 -9.53 25.00 50.05
C ARG A 619 -9.23 26.48 49.83
N ILE A 620 -9.88 27.33 50.60
CA ILE A 620 -9.60 28.77 50.62
C ILE A 620 -8.40 29.02 51.54
N VAL A 621 -7.44 29.81 51.05
CA VAL A 621 -6.22 30.16 51.81
C VAL A 621 -6.09 31.67 51.82
N GLY A 622 -6.32 32.28 52.98
CA GLY A 622 -6.21 33.74 53.18
C GLY A 622 -7.34 34.56 52.52
N GLY A 623 -8.56 34.01 52.48
CA GLY A 623 -9.73 34.72 51.93
C GLY A 623 -10.13 35.94 52.78
N VAL A 624 -10.65 36.98 52.11
CA VAL A 624 -11.12 38.22 52.73
C VAL A 624 -12.52 38.51 52.19
N LEU A 625 -13.49 38.74 53.12
CA LEU A 625 -14.81 39.25 52.81
C LEU A 625 -15.02 40.54 53.59
N VAL A 626 -15.51 41.59 52.93
CA VAL A 626 -15.73 42.90 53.48
C VAL A 626 -17.21 43.27 53.32
N ALA A 627 -17.87 43.68 54.38
CA ALA A 627 -19.25 44.13 54.32
C ALA A 627 -19.35 45.43 53.50
N ARG A 628 -20.30 45.46 52.56
CA ARG A 628 -20.54 46.64 51.71
C ARG A 628 -21.39 47.65 52.51
N GLN A 629 -20.91 48.88 52.65
CA GLN A 629 -21.65 49.95 53.24
C GLN A 629 -22.75 50.45 52.29
N ILE A 630 -23.94 50.72 52.85
CA ILE A 630 -25.06 51.27 52.09
C ILE A 630 -24.68 52.68 51.60
N GLY A 631 -24.71 52.93 50.32
CA GLY A 631 -24.50 54.24 49.69
C GLY A 631 -23.10 54.57 49.19
N ARG A 632 -22.17 53.60 49.16
CA ARG A 632 -20.86 53.77 48.52
C ARG A 632 -20.68 52.82 47.28
N ALA A 633 -19.95 53.30 46.27
CA ALA A 633 -19.59 52.52 45.12
C ALA A 633 -18.81 51.24 45.52
N PRO A 634 -18.94 50.12 44.77
CA PRO A 634 -18.20 48.90 45.07
C PRO A 634 -16.70 49.16 45.15
N LEU A 635 -16.05 48.53 46.13
CA LEU A 635 -14.59 48.56 46.24
C LEU A 635 -13.99 47.93 45.01
N VAL A 636 -13.37 48.72 44.13
CA VAL A 636 -12.58 48.20 43.01
C VAL A 636 -11.23 47.79 43.60
N LEU A 637 -11.07 46.49 43.85
CA LEU A 637 -9.78 45.92 44.24
C LEU A 637 -8.84 45.96 43.03
N ALA A 638 -8.15 47.06 42.85
CA ALA A 638 -7.09 47.20 41.87
C ALA A 638 -5.78 46.68 42.50
N ASN A 639 -5.26 45.58 41.97
CA ASN A 639 -3.98 44.94 42.27
C ASN A 639 -3.78 44.31 43.66
N THR A 640 -3.34 43.06 43.61
CA THR A 640 -3.17 42.13 44.74
C THR A 640 -2.01 42.46 45.70
N GLU A 641 -1.29 43.56 45.55
CA GLU A 641 -0.07 43.82 46.35
C GLU A 641 -0.25 44.72 47.58
N SER A 642 -1.38 45.39 47.73
CA SER A 642 -1.64 46.16 48.98
C SER A 642 -3.13 46.40 49.21
N LEU A 643 -3.78 45.54 50.01
CA LEU A 643 -5.12 45.77 50.50
C LEU A 643 -5.07 46.60 51.79
N SER A 644 -5.28 47.90 51.71
CA SER A 644 -5.57 48.75 52.87
C SER A 644 -7.08 48.86 53.02
N ILE A 645 -7.65 48.14 53.96
CA ILE A 645 -9.08 48.19 54.29
C ILE A 645 -9.25 49.12 55.47
N THR A 646 -9.91 50.24 55.27
CA THR A 646 -10.30 51.13 56.34
C THR A 646 -11.76 50.83 56.71
N CYS A 647 -11.99 50.19 57.87
CA CYS A 647 -13.34 49.95 58.43
C CYS A 647 -13.75 51.10 59.27
N ASP A 648 -15.01 51.59 59.11
CA ASP A 648 -15.62 52.51 60.01
C ASP A 648 -16.47 51.70 61.04
N PRO A 649 -16.06 51.62 62.31
CA PRO A 649 -16.71 50.81 63.29
C PRO A 649 -18.12 51.30 63.67
N ALA A 650 -18.56 52.47 63.18
CA ALA A 650 -19.89 53.04 63.50
C ALA A 650 -21.01 52.61 62.54
N LEU A 651 -20.67 51.93 61.41
CA LEU A 651 -21.61 51.52 60.38
C LEU A 651 -21.69 49.97 60.32
N GLN A 652 -22.63 49.39 61.08
CA GLN A 652 -22.97 47.97 60.96
C GLN A 652 -23.73 47.73 59.64
N SER A 653 -23.15 46.98 58.70
CA SER A 653 -23.76 46.71 57.40
C SER A 653 -24.22 45.25 57.23
N GLY A 654 -24.15 44.46 58.25
CA GLY A 654 -24.64 43.08 58.26
C GLY A 654 -24.47 42.40 59.60
N THR A 655 -25.25 41.38 59.88
CA THR A 655 -25.18 40.55 61.09
C THR A 655 -25.09 39.07 60.71
N LEU A 656 -24.28 38.33 61.45
CA LEU A 656 -24.30 36.89 61.47
C LEU A 656 -24.91 36.42 62.77
N ALA A 657 -26.00 35.67 62.72
CA ALA A 657 -26.68 35.18 63.91
C ALA A 657 -26.70 33.64 63.91
N TYR A 658 -26.37 33.06 65.06
CA TYR A 658 -26.50 31.63 65.31
C TYR A 658 -27.93 31.34 65.78
N VAL A 659 -28.63 30.42 65.16
CA VAL A 659 -30.08 30.16 65.35
C VAL A 659 -30.36 28.75 65.91
N GLY A 660 -29.42 28.07 66.54
CA GLY A 660 -29.66 26.75 67.15
C GLY A 660 -28.42 25.90 67.33
N PRO A 661 -28.54 24.67 67.83
CA PRO A 661 -27.40 23.76 67.97
C PRO A 661 -26.89 23.32 66.58
N VAL A 662 -25.63 23.58 66.28
CA VAL A 662 -25.02 23.26 65.04
C VAL A 662 -24.07 22.07 65.22
N SER A 663 -24.28 21.00 64.43
CA SER A 663 -23.40 19.86 64.37
C SER A 663 -22.70 19.81 62.98
N ASN A 664 -21.39 19.66 63.00
CA ASN A 664 -20.61 19.48 61.76
C ASN A 664 -20.81 18.12 61.09
N GLU A 665 -21.47 17.17 61.73
CA GLU A 665 -21.51 15.78 61.32
C GLU A 665 -22.37 15.55 60.08
N GLN A 666 -23.33 16.42 59.82
CA GLN A 666 -24.25 16.33 58.68
C GLN A 666 -23.81 17.18 57.47
N LEU A 667 -22.77 17.98 57.62
CA LEU A 667 -22.28 18.84 56.55
C LEU A 667 -21.35 18.07 55.65
N GLY A 668 -21.52 18.19 54.34
CA GLY A 668 -20.52 17.73 53.35
C GLY A 668 -19.18 18.43 53.55
N VAL A 669 -18.14 17.95 52.93
CA VAL A 669 -16.74 18.43 53.12
C VAL A 669 -16.61 19.95 53.02
N PHE A 670 -17.35 20.57 52.11
CA PHE A 670 -17.35 22.03 51.91
C PHE A 670 -18.24 22.78 52.90
N GLY A 671 -19.37 22.22 53.28
CA GLY A 671 -20.17 22.77 54.35
C GLY A 671 -19.37 22.83 55.66
N LYS A 672 -18.58 21.80 55.98
CA LYS A 672 -17.64 21.80 57.10
C LYS A 672 -16.58 22.88 57.00
N MET A 673 -15.98 23.06 55.80
CA MET A 673 -14.97 24.10 55.57
C MET A 673 -15.55 25.51 55.67
N ALA A 674 -16.72 25.73 55.10
CA ALA A 674 -17.43 27.03 55.23
C ALA A 674 -17.80 27.33 56.66
N PHE A 675 -18.31 26.34 57.43
CA PHE A 675 -18.65 26.46 58.84
C PHE A 675 -17.40 26.73 59.69
N ASP A 676 -16.29 26.06 59.45
CA ASP A 676 -15.04 26.31 60.16
C ASP A 676 -14.43 27.68 59.83
N ALA A 677 -14.53 28.12 58.55
CA ALA A 677 -14.15 29.48 58.17
C ALA A 677 -15.01 30.54 58.85
N LEU A 678 -16.32 30.32 58.99
CA LEU A 678 -17.22 31.21 59.69
C LEU A 678 -16.94 31.28 61.20
N LYS A 679 -16.52 30.19 61.88
CA LYS A 679 -16.09 30.17 63.30
C LYS A 679 -14.85 31.03 63.55
N HIS A 680 -13.99 31.18 62.57
CA HIS A 680 -12.71 31.92 62.67
C HIS A 680 -12.79 33.34 62.10
N LEU A 681 -13.96 33.79 61.62
CA LEU A 681 -14.17 35.14 61.18
C LEU A 681 -13.96 36.11 62.35
N GLN A 682 -12.80 36.78 62.33
CA GLN A 682 -12.59 37.93 63.24
C GLN A 682 -13.27 39.16 62.64
N TYR A 683 -14.30 39.59 63.31
CA TYR A 683 -14.99 40.87 63.02
C TYR A 683 -14.13 41.99 63.55
N LYS A 684 -13.70 42.92 62.69
CA LYS A 684 -13.23 44.24 63.10
C LYS A 684 -14.07 45.28 62.42
#